data_088e1c59781109cfbd61ec0104e56c84
#
_entry.id   088e1c59781109cfbd61ec0104e56c84
#
_cell.length_a   1.000
_cell.length_b   1.000
_cell.length_c   1.000
_cell.angle_alpha   90.00
_cell.angle_beta   90.00
_cell.angle_gamma   90.00
#
_symmetry.space_group_name_H-M   'P 1'
#
loop_
_entity.id
_entity.type
_entity.pdbx_description
1 polymer ?
#
loop_
_entity_poly.entity_id
_entity_poly.type
_entity_poly.pdbx_seq_one_letter_code
_entity_poly.pdbx_strand_id
1 'polypeptide(L)'
;MKPVISVIFTAGSGVETCRAKLAGQTFKEYEIIEADRFAGLERAHGEYILFVDGSEVYPENMLEKLHDAAEQSGADMVISNCELIDSDGGKTFGRGVHFEWVHGGKQVFNWKDCRGRIMNVVRPLVGNKLYRKQFIIDAGLGIAGCDSEAIYSAIGAVAAEKIAYISNLTFSRNVVPESEAEKLPDVPKTVDCVTEHVKGMADRTDLWNAVMYFAIRQYVDNYEKYCRELDSAERIEFYEKAHSVFNSEIFDGLTEKGLNDDKLFRKYSIIKKHDSSELKKLKTRRIIVSLTSYPARIAGIAQMLESIYSQTRKADKIVLWLAEEQFPNKDDDLPDDLRKLQFEDKLEVRWCDDLKPHKKYFYALQEFTDDVVVTIDDDLQYPPYMLENLYMSYLQYPEAVSAVRTHWMVISDKGQLIPYRYWMKETVACLYSPKMQLFATGGAGTLYPPGIYDDKWFDKDKMVEMCLWADDIWLKLIEIMSGVPVVAAMPCEDLRYLPGSQEIGLYHKNVDADQNDVQLQKIEEWLKPEYGDNALAKKILEYDGEPVEDALIRVCECHEKERRELRDEIGRNSRQLKKRIEENERAYREKSEINAKLQRTYKEKSEINAKLQQTYKEKADRGIRIKELEKEKSDLQAKLGELQTEKADIQKKLEQLQ
;
A
#
# COMPACT_ATOMS: atom_id res chain seq x y z
N MET A 1 -41.47 15.89 -24.94
CA MET A 1 -40.27 16.72 -24.66
C MET A 1 -39.06 15.96 -25.17
N LYS A 2 -38.06 16.65 -25.72
CA LYS A 2 -36.81 16.01 -26.11
C LYS A 2 -36.10 15.63 -24.82
N PRO A 3 -35.59 14.37 -24.64
CA PRO A 3 -34.88 14.01 -23.46
C PRO A 3 -33.58 14.82 -23.33
N VAL A 4 -33.19 15.15 -22.11
CA VAL A 4 -31.92 15.83 -21.79
C VAL A 4 -30.83 14.82 -21.53
N ILE A 5 -31.17 13.71 -20.84
CA ILE A 5 -30.25 12.61 -20.54
C ILE A 5 -30.70 11.33 -21.23
N SER A 6 -29.82 10.65 -21.96
CA SER A 6 -30.03 9.28 -22.42
C SER A 6 -29.30 8.32 -21.49
N VAL A 7 -30.06 7.47 -20.82
CA VAL A 7 -29.52 6.39 -19.96
C VAL A 7 -29.42 5.13 -20.80
N ILE A 8 -28.20 4.67 -21.07
CA ILE A 8 -27.93 3.51 -21.92
C ILE A 8 -27.61 2.32 -21.00
N PHE A 9 -28.47 1.31 -21.06
CA PHE A 9 -28.33 0.06 -20.36
C PHE A 9 -27.57 -0.95 -21.19
N THR A 10 -26.41 -1.37 -20.69
CA THR A 10 -25.72 -2.56 -21.20
C THR A 10 -26.38 -3.81 -20.62
N ALA A 11 -26.66 -4.83 -21.47
CA ALA A 11 -27.37 -6.02 -21.07
C ALA A 11 -26.65 -6.77 -19.93
N GLY A 12 -27.39 -7.10 -18.85
CA GLY A 12 -26.86 -7.82 -17.69
C GLY A 12 -27.98 -8.28 -16.75
N SER A 13 -27.65 -9.06 -15.73
CA SER A 13 -28.56 -9.47 -14.66
C SER A 13 -28.91 -8.26 -13.78
N GLY A 14 -30.21 -8.05 -13.49
CA GLY A 14 -30.65 -6.97 -12.58
C GLY A 14 -31.23 -5.74 -13.27
N VAL A 15 -31.37 -5.71 -14.59
CA VAL A 15 -31.94 -4.60 -15.38
C VAL A 15 -33.29 -4.12 -14.85
N GLU A 16 -34.20 -5.02 -14.49
CA GLU A 16 -35.52 -4.71 -13.93
C GLU A 16 -35.44 -3.90 -12.62
N THR A 17 -34.53 -4.30 -11.73
CA THR A 17 -34.33 -3.63 -10.44
C THR A 17 -33.74 -2.23 -10.65
N CYS A 18 -32.76 -2.10 -11.52
CA CYS A 18 -32.15 -0.82 -11.83
C CYS A 18 -33.13 0.11 -12.55
N ARG A 19 -33.93 -0.41 -13.47
CA ARG A 19 -34.99 0.32 -14.15
C ARG A 19 -36.05 0.88 -13.16
N ALA A 20 -36.47 0.05 -12.17
CA ALA A 20 -37.38 0.48 -11.12
C ALA A 20 -36.79 1.62 -10.26
N LYS A 21 -35.50 1.58 -9.97
CA LYS A 21 -34.79 2.65 -9.25
C LYS A 21 -34.67 3.93 -10.09
N LEU A 22 -34.40 3.82 -11.38
CA LEU A 22 -34.37 4.97 -12.26
C LEU A 22 -35.75 5.62 -12.41
N ALA A 23 -36.85 4.86 -12.40
CA ALA A 23 -38.19 5.40 -12.41
C ALA A 23 -38.48 6.36 -11.25
N GLY A 24 -37.82 6.16 -10.10
CA GLY A 24 -37.86 7.00 -8.90
C GLY A 24 -37.06 8.30 -8.97
N GLN A 25 -36.29 8.55 -10.04
CA GLN A 25 -35.45 9.75 -10.11
C GLN A 25 -36.28 11.04 -10.06
N THR A 26 -35.76 12.07 -9.37
CA THR A 26 -36.37 13.41 -9.30
C THR A 26 -36.36 14.11 -10.66
N PHE A 27 -35.28 13.95 -11.43
CA PHE A 27 -35.13 14.44 -12.79
C PHE A 27 -35.98 13.60 -13.76
N LYS A 28 -36.82 14.21 -14.56
CA LYS A 28 -37.83 13.52 -15.46
C LYS A 28 -37.52 13.59 -16.94
N GLU A 29 -36.58 14.43 -17.35
CA GLU A 29 -36.29 14.67 -18.79
C GLU A 29 -35.17 13.68 -19.26
N TYR A 30 -35.44 12.39 -19.11
CA TYR A 30 -34.51 11.33 -19.55
C TYR A 30 -35.24 10.25 -20.36
N GLU A 31 -34.50 9.55 -21.20
CA GLU A 31 -34.90 8.31 -21.87
C GLU A 31 -34.05 7.13 -21.44
N ILE A 32 -34.56 5.92 -21.59
CA ILE A 32 -33.88 4.67 -21.35
C ILE A 32 -33.69 3.91 -22.66
N ILE A 33 -32.45 3.51 -22.97
CA ILE A 33 -32.09 2.78 -24.18
C ILE A 33 -31.40 1.48 -23.76
N GLU A 34 -31.99 0.35 -24.15
CA GLU A 34 -31.38 -0.98 -23.97
C GLU A 34 -30.60 -1.33 -25.24
N ALA A 35 -29.27 -1.29 -25.11
CA ALA A 35 -28.33 -1.62 -26.18
C ALA A 35 -26.89 -1.73 -25.58
N ASP A 36 -25.97 -2.29 -26.37
CA ASP A 36 -24.56 -2.04 -26.12
C ASP A 36 -24.24 -0.53 -26.22
N ARG A 37 -23.08 -0.11 -25.70
CA ARG A 37 -22.72 1.30 -25.60
C ARG A 37 -22.71 2.00 -26.96
N PHE A 38 -22.23 1.32 -28.02
CA PHE A 38 -22.14 1.87 -29.37
C PHE A 38 -23.53 2.06 -29.99
N ALA A 39 -24.33 1.00 -30.08
CA ALA A 39 -25.69 1.08 -30.62
C ALA A 39 -26.58 2.00 -29.76
N GLY A 40 -26.38 2.04 -28.46
CA GLY A 40 -27.08 2.96 -27.57
C GLY A 40 -26.77 4.42 -27.84
N LEU A 41 -25.49 4.74 -28.07
CA LEU A 41 -25.04 6.10 -28.39
C LEU A 41 -25.62 6.61 -29.72
N GLU A 42 -25.73 5.76 -30.76
CA GLU A 42 -26.35 6.10 -32.02
C GLU A 42 -27.85 6.41 -31.86
N ARG A 43 -28.53 5.69 -30.98
CA ARG A 43 -29.97 5.85 -30.72
C ARG A 43 -30.30 6.96 -29.74
N ALA A 44 -29.31 7.45 -28.98
CA ALA A 44 -29.50 8.46 -27.95
C ALA A 44 -29.92 9.82 -28.52
N HIS A 45 -30.91 10.46 -27.91
CA HIS A 45 -31.40 11.79 -28.28
C HIS A 45 -31.03 12.87 -27.26
N GLY A 46 -30.60 12.45 -26.04
CA GLY A 46 -30.20 13.36 -24.97
C GLY A 46 -28.91 14.11 -25.28
N GLU A 47 -28.75 15.26 -24.66
CA GLU A 47 -27.51 16.03 -24.68
C GLU A 47 -26.42 15.35 -23.84
N TYR A 48 -26.83 14.63 -22.78
CA TYR A 48 -25.97 13.90 -21.89
C TYR A 48 -26.22 12.40 -21.97
N ILE A 49 -25.17 11.63 -21.73
CA ILE A 49 -25.17 10.15 -21.70
C ILE A 49 -24.75 9.65 -20.33
N LEU A 50 -25.52 8.73 -19.76
CA LEU A 50 -25.16 7.91 -18.60
C LEU A 50 -25.19 6.45 -19.03
N PHE A 51 -24.07 5.77 -18.91
CA PHE A 51 -23.99 4.32 -19.10
C PHE A 51 -24.30 3.62 -17.78
N VAL A 52 -25.16 2.62 -17.81
CA VAL A 52 -25.65 1.92 -16.62
C VAL A 52 -25.52 0.43 -16.80
N ASP A 53 -25.07 -0.25 -15.75
CA ASP A 53 -25.04 -1.69 -15.60
C ASP A 53 -26.17 -2.13 -14.65
N GLY A 54 -26.76 -3.31 -14.88
CA GLY A 54 -27.88 -3.81 -14.06
C GLY A 54 -27.53 -4.08 -12.59
N SER A 55 -26.25 -4.14 -12.23
CA SER A 55 -25.78 -4.29 -10.84
C SER A 55 -25.77 -2.99 -10.04
N GLU A 56 -26.09 -1.86 -10.64
CA GLU A 56 -25.94 -0.54 -10.05
C GLU A 56 -27.25 -0.02 -9.43
N VAL A 57 -27.11 0.71 -8.34
CA VAL A 57 -28.21 1.33 -7.59
C VAL A 57 -27.94 2.81 -7.42
N TYR A 58 -28.81 3.63 -7.94
CA TYR A 58 -28.71 5.09 -7.94
C TYR A 58 -29.62 5.73 -6.91
N PRO A 59 -29.17 6.76 -6.16
CA PRO A 59 -30.05 7.58 -5.33
C PRO A 59 -31.04 8.36 -6.18
N GLU A 60 -32.20 8.68 -5.63
CA GLU A 60 -33.32 9.32 -6.37
C GLU A 60 -32.96 10.65 -7.02
N ASN A 61 -31.98 11.37 -6.53
CA ASN A 61 -31.53 12.67 -7.07
C ASN A 61 -30.24 12.57 -7.89
N MET A 62 -29.84 11.37 -8.34
CA MET A 62 -28.58 11.16 -9.06
C MET A 62 -28.53 11.91 -10.37
N LEU A 63 -29.56 11.75 -11.23
CA LEU A 63 -29.60 12.38 -12.54
C LEU A 63 -29.64 13.91 -12.42
N GLU A 64 -30.45 14.45 -11.50
CA GLU A 64 -30.53 15.87 -11.21
C GLU A 64 -29.19 16.48 -10.83
N LYS A 65 -28.53 15.90 -9.84
CA LYS A 65 -27.21 16.39 -9.35
C LYS A 65 -26.11 16.31 -10.41
N LEU A 66 -26.08 15.23 -11.20
CA LEU A 66 -25.11 15.09 -12.28
C LEU A 66 -25.37 16.13 -13.38
N HIS A 67 -26.64 16.33 -13.76
CA HIS A 67 -27.05 17.33 -14.74
C HIS A 67 -26.72 18.76 -14.26
N ASP A 68 -27.13 19.12 -13.05
CA ASP A 68 -26.86 20.45 -12.47
C ASP A 68 -25.36 20.75 -12.44
N ALA A 69 -24.55 19.79 -12.08
CA ALA A 69 -23.08 19.95 -12.06
C ALA A 69 -22.51 20.08 -13.47
N ALA A 70 -23.07 19.38 -14.47
CA ALA A 70 -22.67 19.52 -15.88
C ALA A 70 -22.98 20.92 -16.40
N GLU A 71 -24.20 21.42 -16.14
CA GLU A 71 -24.64 22.76 -16.56
C GLU A 71 -23.84 23.87 -15.87
N GLN A 72 -23.65 23.79 -14.54
CA GLN A 72 -22.95 24.83 -13.78
C GLN A 72 -21.46 24.91 -14.12
N SER A 73 -20.80 23.78 -14.40
CA SER A 73 -19.37 23.74 -14.71
C SER A 73 -19.08 23.87 -16.22
N GLY A 74 -20.02 23.54 -17.07
CA GLY A 74 -19.81 23.31 -18.49
C GLY A 74 -18.89 22.15 -18.77
N ALA A 75 -18.94 21.12 -17.91
CA ALA A 75 -18.04 19.97 -17.98
C ALA A 75 -18.39 19.02 -19.12
N ASP A 76 -17.37 18.41 -19.71
CA ASP A 76 -17.49 17.34 -20.69
C ASP A 76 -17.84 16.01 -20.00
N MET A 77 -17.37 15.86 -18.76
CA MET A 77 -17.60 14.68 -17.93
C MET A 77 -17.81 15.09 -16.47
N VAL A 78 -18.88 14.59 -15.84
CA VAL A 78 -19.14 14.75 -14.40
C VAL A 78 -18.97 13.41 -13.70
N ILE A 79 -18.26 13.37 -12.59
CA ILE A 79 -17.92 12.13 -11.86
C ILE A 79 -18.49 12.17 -10.45
N SER A 80 -19.13 11.07 -10.01
CA SER A 80 -19.56 10.83 -8.63
C SER A 80 -18.73 9.75 -7.95
N ASN A 81 -18.94 9.54 -6.64
CA ASN A 81 -18.39 8.42 -5.90
C ASN A 81 -19.13 7.11 -6.18
N CYS A 82 -18.51 6.00 -5.81
CA CYS A 82 -19.07 4.65 -5.88
C CYS A 82 -18.91 3.93 -4.55
N GLU A 83 -19.91 3.20 -4.10
CA GLU A 83 -19.86 2.22 -3.02
C GLU A 83 -19.99 0.83 -3.64
N LEU A 84 -18.99 -0.02 -3.45
CA LEU A 84 -19.04 -1.42 -3.87
C LEU A 84 -19.64 -2.25 -2.75
N ILE A 85 -20.61 -3.08 -3.07
CA ILE A 85 -21.29 -3.98 -2.13
C ILE A 85 -20.93 -5.42 -2.53
N ASP A 86 -20.25 -6.15 -1.65
CA ASP A 86 -19.90 -7.55 -1.87
C ASP A 86 -21.09 -8.50 -1.64
N SER A 87 -20.92 -9.80 -1.91
CA SER A 87 -21.94 -10.84 -1.76
C SER A 87 -22.46 -10.98 -0.34
N ASP A 88 -21.66 -10.60 0.65
CA ASP A 88 -21.98 -10.73 2.08
C ASP A 88 -22.59 -9.44 2.64
N GLY A 89 -22.80 -8.44 1.78
CA GLY A 89 -23.33 -7.12 2.13
C GLY A 89 -22.28 -6.17 2.72
N GLY A 90 -20.99 -6.56 2.70
CA GLY A 90 -19.86 -5.70 3.04
C GLY A 90 -19.74 -4.54 2.07
N LYS A 91 -19.47 -3.34 2.58
CA LYS A 91 -19.46 -2.11 1.79
C LYS A 91 -18.07 -1.52 1.74
N THR A 92 -17.56 -1.30 0.53
CA THR A 92 -16.29 -0.61 0.29
C THR A 92 -16.55 0.72 -0.43
N PHE A 93 -16.31 1.82 0.27
CA PHE A 93 -16.42 3.15 -0.32
C PHE A 93 -15.26 3.43 -1.27
N GLY A 94 -15.58 3.90 -2.47
CA GLY A 94 -14.60 4.31 -3.46
C GLY A 94 -14.86 5.74 -3.94
N ARG A 95 -13.86 6.61 -3.77
CA ARG A 95 -13.90 7.93 -4.41
C ARG A 95 -13.89 7.77 -5.92
N GLY A 96 -14.70 8.54 -6.65
CA GLY A 96 -14.69 8.56 -8.13
C GLY A 96 -13.40 9.14 -8.68
N VAL A 97 -12.74 9.98 -7.91
CA VAL A 97 -11.50 10.69 -8.25
C VAL A 97 -10.48 10.57 -7.12
N HIS A 98 -9.25 10.24 -7.44
CA HIS A 98 -8.08 10.33 -6.53
C HIS A 98 -7.66 11.80 -6.38
N PHE A 99 -8.37 12.50 -5.52
CA PHE A 99 -8.31 13.95 -5.40
C PHE A 99 -6.95 14.47 -4.92
N GLU A 100 -6.20 13.65 -4.20
CA GLU A 100 -4.82 13.91 -3.77
C GLU A 100 -3.85 14.11 -4.94
N TRP A 101 -4.18 13.61 -6.12
CA TRP A 101 -3.38 13.75 -7.34
C TRP A 101 -3.81 14.92 -8.24
N VAL A 102 -4.88 15.61 -7.86
CA VAL A 102 -5.34 16.82 -8.56
C VAL A 102 -4.68 18.05 -7.93
N HIS A 103 -3.87 18.76 -8.71
CA HIS A 103 -3.13 19.92 -8.19
C HIS A 103 -4.06 21.01 -7.68
N GLY A 104 -3.86 21.44 -6.44
CA GLY A 104 -4.67 22.49 -5.81
C GLY A 104 -6.07 22.03 -5.38
N GLY A 105 -6.39 20.73 -5.45
CA GLY A 105 -7.67 20.20 -4.99
C GLY A 105 -8.89 20.78 -5.73
N LYS A 106 -8.75 21.06 -7.03
CA LYS A 106 -9.82 21.65 -7.86
C LYS A 106 -10.95 20.66 -8.09
N GLN A 107 -12.19 21.05 -7.86
CA GLN A 107 -13.37 20.23 -8.19
C GLN A 107 -13.68 20.18 -9.69
N VAL A 108 -13.22 21.17 -10.45
CA VAL A 108 -13.22 21.16 -11.92
C VAL A 108 -11.77 21.19 -12.37
N PHE A 109 -11.36 20.18 -13.12
CA PHE A 109 -9.96 19.94 -13.49
C PHE A 109 -9.86 19.28 -14.87
N ASN A 110 -8.64 19.13 -15.38
CA ASN A 110 -8.31 18.36 -16.57
C ASN A 110 -6.93 17.68 -16.42
N TRP A 111 -6.43 17.05 -17.49
CA TRP A 111 -5.16 16.31 -17.46
C TRP A 111 -3.96 17.17 -17.02
N LYS A 112 -3.92 18.47 -17.28
CA LYS A 112 -2.84 19.38 -16.87
C LYS A 112 -2.75 19.55 -15.36
N ASP A 113 -3.85 19.35 -14.67
CA ASP A 113 -3.91 19.44 -13.20
C ASP A 113 -3.46 18.13 -12.53
N CYS A 114 -3.15 17.06 -13.27
CA CYS A 114 -2.93 15.71 -12.73
C CYS A 114 -1.49 15.17 -12.88
N ARG A 115 -0.55 16.00 -13.30
CA ARG A 115 0.89 15.67 -13.37
C ARG A 115 1.22 14.30 -14.00
N GLY A 116 0.67 14.01 -15.16
CA GLY A 116 0.93 12.75 -15.87
C GLY A 116 0.21 11.52 -15.31
N ARG A 117 -0.81 11.68 -14.45
CA ARG A 117 -1.56 10.57 -13.85
C ARG A 117 -3.05 10.55 -14.17
N ILE A 118 -3.50 11.34 -15.09
CA ILE A 118 -4.95 11.57 -15.36
C ILE A 118 -5.74 10.27 -15.55
N MET A 119 -5.18 9.27 -16.24
CA MET A 119 -5.87 8.00 -16.52
C MET A 119 -6.12 7.16 -15.26
N ASN A 120 -5.37 7.42 -14.19
CA ASN A 120 -5.51 6.72 -12.90
C ASN A 120 -6.13 7.60 -11.81
N VAL A 121 -6.22 8.91 -12.05
CA VAL A 121 -6.98 9.84 -11.19
C VAL A 121 -8.46 9.51 -11.21
N VAL A 122 -8.96 9.13 -12.36
CA VAL A 122 -10.38 8.81 -12.59
C VAL A 122 -10.58 7.29 -12.47
N ARG A 123 -11.53 6.86 -11.64
CA ARG A 123 -11.87 5.44 -11.49
C ARG A 123 -12.35 4.85 -12.83
N PRO A 124 -11.93 3.62 -13.19
CA PRO A 124 -12.32 2.97 -14.45
C PRO A 124 -13.74 2.38 -14.40
N LEU A 125 -14.72 3.20 -14.01
CA LEU A 125 -16.14 2.88 -13.98
C LEU A 125 -16.88 3.86 -14.89
N VAL A 126 -17.83 3.40 -15.66
CA VAL A 126 -18.67 4.30 -16.50
C VAL A 126 -19.95 4.73 -15.81
N GLY A 127 -20.52 3.89 -14.92
CA GLY A 127 -21.78 4.18 -14.23
C GLY A 127 -21.74 5.34 -13.24
N ASN A 128 -20.54 5.77 -12.84
CA ASN A 128 -20.37 6.96 -12.00
C ASN A 128 -20.12 8.25 -12.80
N LYS A 129 -20.34 8.24 -14.11
CA LYS A 129 -19.99 9.36 -14.99
C LYS A 129 -21.14 9.76 -15.91
N LEU A 130 -21.49 11.04 -15.89
CA LEU A 130 -22.32 11.66 -16.89
C LEU A 130 -21.42 12.32 -17.95
N TYR A 131 -21.62 11.98 -19.20
CA TYR A 131 -20.86 12.51 -20.33
C TYR A 131 -21.69 13.41 -21.18
N ARG A 132 -21.14 14.53 -21.69
CA ARG A 132 -21.77 15.27 -22.80
C ARG A 132 -21.71 14.42 -24.08
N LYS A 133 -22.82 14.21 -24.75
CA LYS A 133 -22.88 13.33 -25.93
C LYS A 133 -21.89 13.76 -27.01
N GLN A 134 -21.84 15.06 -27.33
CA GLN A 134 -20.94 15.58 -28.36
C GLN A 134 -19.47 15.30 -28.00
N PHE A 135 -19.11 15.42 -26.72
CA PHE A 135 -17.77 15.09 -26.25
C PHE A 135 -17.39 13.60 -26.50
N ILE A 136 -18.33 12.66 -26.27
CA ILE A 136 -18.08 11.22 -26.56
C ILE A 136 -17.75 11.03 -28.05
N ILE A 137 -18.49 11.70 -28.92
CA ILE A 137 -18.32 11.65 -30.39
C ILE A 137 -16.98 12.24 -30.80
N ASP A 138 -16.65 13.43 -30.30
CA ASP A 138 -15.43 14.16 -30.64
C ASP A 138 -14.17 13.47 -30.11
N ALA A 139 -14.28 12.81 -28.93
CA ALA A 139 -13.23 12.02 -28.35
C ALA A 139 -13.10 10.61 -28.96
N GLY A 140 -13.92 10.23 -29.93
CA GLY A 140 -13.87 8.91 -30.55
C GLY A 140 -14.22 7.74 -29.63
N LEU A 141 -14.93 8.00 -28.52
CA LEU A 141 -15.30 6.97 -27.53
C LEU A 141 -16.44 6.04 -28.01
N GLY A 142 -17.07 6.33 -29.14
CA GLY A 142 -18.13 5.53 -29.73
C GLY A 142 -17.66 4.54 -30.81
N ILE A 143 -16.37 4.18 -30.87
CA ILE A 143 -15.82 3.30 -31.89
C ILE A 143 -16.03 1.84 -31.50
N ALA A 144 -16.62 1.04 -32.42
CA ALA A 144 -16.82 -0.39 -32.22
C ALA A 144 -15.49 -1.11 -31.92
N GLY A 145 -15.48 -1.94 -30.89
CA GLY A 145 -14.32 -2.72 -30.50
C GLY A 145 -13.48 -2.14 -29.37
N CYS A 146 -13.78 -0.90 -28.92
CA CYS A 146 -13.15 -0.25 -27.75
C CYS A 146 -14.19 -0.08 -26.62
N ASP A 147 -14.82 -1.16 -26.17
CA ASP A 147 -16.02 -1.11 -25.30
C ASP A 147 -15.75 -1.40 -23.80
N SER A 148 -14.48 -1.42 -23.34
CA SER A 148 -14.20 -1.60 -21.92
C SER A 148 -14.40 -0.32 -21.10
N GLU A 149 -14.87 -0.46 -19.83
CA GLU A 149 -15.00 0.67 -18.91
C GLU A 149 -13.66 1.40 -18.69
N ALA A 150 -12.55 0.64 -18.70
CA ALA A 150 -11.22 1.18 -18.57
C ALA A 150 -10.84 2.10 -19.74
N ILE A 151 -11.17 1.70 -20.98
CA ILE A 151 -10.93 2.49 -22.19
C ILE A 151 -11.75 3.80 -22.14
N TYR A 152 -13.05 3.69 -21.91
CA TYR A 152 -13.92 4.88 -21.81
C TYR A 152 -13.44 5.86 -20.73
N SER A 153 -13.05 5.34 -19.56
CA SER A 153 -12.58 6.18 -18.46
C SER A 153 -11.22 6.81 -18.76
N ALA A 154 -10.28 6.06 -19.33
CA ALA A 154 -8.93 6.55 -19.61
C ALA A 154 -8.94 7.60 -20.74
N ILE A 155 -9.57 7.28 -21.89
CA ILE A 155 -9.65 8.19 -23.03
C ILE A 155 -10.48 9.41 -22.67
N GLY A 156 -11.65 9.21 -22.01
CA GLY A 156 -12.49 10.31 -21.56
C GLY A 156 -11.75 11.27 -20.62
N ALA A 157 -10.96 10.74 -19.69
CA ALA A 157 -10.18 11.56 -18.77
C ALA A 157 -9.08 12.39 -19.47
N VAL A 158 -8.47 11.84 -20.52
CA VAL A 158 -7.43 12.53 -21.31
C VAL A 158 -8.01 13.56 -22.25
N ALA A 159 -9.13 13.22 -22.91
CA ALA A 159 -9.74 14.07 -23.94
C ALA A 159 -10.53 15.26 -23.35
N ALA A 160 -11.09 15.11 -22.15
CA ALA A 160 -11.94 16.14 -21.54
C ALA A 160 -11.16 17.43 -21.25
N GLU A 161 -11.70 18.54 -21.71
CA GLU A 161 -11.21 19.89 -21.35
C GLU A 161 -11.62 20.29 -19.94
N LYS A 162 -12.79 19.77 -19.48
CA LYS A 162 -13.31 20.00 -18.13
C LYS A 162 -13.94 18.73 -17.57
N ILE A 163 -13.41 18.27 -16.45
CA ILE A 163 -13.94 17.19 -15.63
C ILE A 163 -14.44 17.78 -14.32
N ALA A 164 -15.73 17.61 -13.99
CA ALA A 164 -16.28 18.02 -12.70
C ALA A 164 -16.44 16.82 -11.77
N TYR A 165 -16.16 17.02 -10.48
CA TYR A 165 -16.28 15.98 -9.46
C TYR A 165 -17.24 16.37 -8.34
N ILE A 166 -18.22 15.51 -8.08
CA ILE A 166 -19.22 15.67 -7.01
C ILE A 166 -18.87 14.73 -5.85
N SER A 167 -18.23 15.26 -4.82
CA SER A 167 -17.76 14.48 -3.67
C SER A 167 -18.88 13.98 -2.73
N ASN A 168 -20.04 14.63 -2.75
CA ASN A 168 -21.20 14.31 -1.90
C ASN A 168 -22.32 13.53 -2.63
N LEU A 169 -22.00 12.93 -3.75
CA LEU A 169 -22.89 12.06 -4.52
C LEU A 169 -22.25 10.67 -4.65
N THR A 170 -22.97 9.64 -4.24
CA THR A 170 -22.50 8.25 -4.27
C THR A 170 -23.61 7.36 -4.83
N PHE A 171 -23.28 6.52 -5.80
CA PHE A 171 -24.12 5.39 -6.20
C PHE A 171 -23.53 4.09 -5.65
N SER A 172 -24.31 3.03 -5.60
CA SER A 172 -23.84 1.72 -5.17
C SER A 172 -23.79 0.74 -6.34
N ARG A 173 -22.78 -0.13 -6.35
CA ARG A 173 -22.64 -1.22 -7.32
C ARG A 173 -22.50 -2.53 -6.58
N ASN A 174 -23.40 -3.49 -6.83
CA ASN A 174 -23.27 -4.84 -6.32
C ASN A 174 -22.13 -5.54 -7.08
N VAL A 175 -21.13 -6.00 -6.35
CA VAL A 175 -20.08 -6.85 -6.91
C VAL A 175 -20.70 -8.24 -7.05
N VAL A 176 -21.01 -8.63 -8.29
CA VAL A 176 -21.43 -10.00 -8.59
C VAL A 176 -20.24 -10.92 -8.27
N PRO A 177 -20.40 -11.97 -7.44
CA PRO A 177 -19.32 -12.92 -7.25
C PRO A 177 -18.89 -13.45 -8.61
N GLU A 178 -17.61 -13.31 -8.89
CA GLU A 178 -17.03 -13.83 -10.12
C GLU A 178 -17.24 -15.34 -10.12
N SER A 179 -17.96 -15.88 -11.10
CA SER A 179 -17.99 -17.31 -11.32
C SER A 179 -16.57 -17.77 -11.62
N GLU A 180 -16.17 -18.99 -11.21
CA GLU A 180 -14.85 -19.57 -11.42
C GLU A 180 -14.34 -19.58 -12.89
N ALA A 181 -15.13 -19.05 -13.82
CA ALA A 181 -14.86 -18.96 -15.25
C ALA A 181 -14.72 -17.51 -15.75
N GLU A 182 -14.22 -16.58 -14.95
CA GLU A 182 -13.94 -15.24 -15.49
C GLU A 182 -12.82 -15.28 -16.53
N LYS A 183 -13.18 -14.89 -17.75
CA LYS A 183 -12.20 -14.69 -18.81
C LYS A 183 -11.24 -13.58 -18.41
N LEU A 184 -9.97 -13.86 -18.61
CA LEU A 184 -8.92 -12.85 -18.48
C LEU A 184 -9.30 -11.61 -19.32
N PRO A 185 -9.27 -10.39 -18.76
CA PRO A 185 -9.54 -9.19 -19.54
C PRO A 185 -8.56 -9.04 -20.70
N ASP A 186 -9.02 -8.55 -21.84
CA ASP A 186 -8.12 -8.24 -22.97
C ASP A 186 -7.35 -6.95 -22.69
N VAL A 187 -6.40 -7.06 -21.75
CA VAL A 187 -5.52 -5.97 -21.33
C VAL A 187 -4.66 -5.46 -22.49
N PRO A 188 -4.05 -6.31 -23.34
CA PRO A 188 -3.33 -5.86 -24.52
C PRO A 188 -4.13 -4.92 -25.37
N LYS A 189 -5.34 -5.32 -25.77
CA LYS A 189 -6.23 -4.51 -26.58
C LYS A 189 -6.61 -3.19 -25.88
N THR A 190 -6.87 -3.23 -24.57
CA THR A 190 -7.17 -2.04 -23.78
C THR A 190 -6.01 -1.03 -23.79
N VAL A 191 -4.79 -1.51 -23.58
CA VAL A 191 -3.57 -0.66 -23.60
C VAL A 191 -3.29 -0.13 -24.99
N ASP A 192 -3.41 -0.96 -26.03
CA ASP A 192 -3.19 -0.56 -27.42
C ASP A 192 -4.19 0.51 -27.86
N CYS A 193 -5.49 0.37 -27.58
CA CYS A 193 -6.50 1.39 -27.88
C CYS A 193 -6.17 2.74 -27.23
N VAL A 194 -5.80 2.76 -25.94
CA VAL A 194 -5.45 4.00 -25.24
C VAL A 194 -4.16 4.61 -25.80
N THR A 195 -3.17 3.78 -26.10
CA THR A 195 -1.88 4.20 -26.66
C THR A 195 -2.05 4.86 -28.04
N GLU A 196 -2.79 4.22 -28.95
CA GLU A 196 -3.04 4.77 -30.29
C GLU A 196 -3.84 6.08 -30.23
N HIS A 197 -4.80 6.17 -29.32
CA HIS A 197 -5.57 7.40 -29.12
C HIS A 197 -4.66 8.57 -28.70
N VAL A 198 -3.76 8.33 -27.73
CA VAL A 198 -2.83 9.36 -27.25
C VAL A 198 -1.77 9.73 -28.29
N LYS A 199 -1.31 8.80 -29.14
CA LYS A 199 -0.41 9.10 -30.28
C LYS A 199 -0.98 10.16 -31.21
N GLY A 200 -2.30 10.18 -31.42
CA GLY A 200 -2.99 11.18 -32.23
C GLY A 200 -3.04 12.59 -31.60
N MET A 201 -2.69 12.73 -30.33
CA MET A 201 -2.71 13.99 -29.59
C MET A 201 -1.31 14.62 -29.59
N ALA A 202 -0.97 15.42 -30.60
CA ALA A 202 0.33 16.08 -30.70
C ALA A 202 0.68 16.92 -29.45
N ASP A 203 1.99 16.94 -29.08
CA ASP A 203 2.61 17.81 -28.06
C ASP A 203 2.31 17.50 -26.57
N ARG A 204 2.22 16.24 -26.17
CA ARG A 204 1.82 15.89 -24.80
C ARG A 204 2.77 14.87 -24.15
N THR A 205 4.01 15.25 -23.92
CA THR A 205 5.04 14.40 -23.24
C THR A 205 4.53 13.87 -21.89
N ASP A 206 3.77 14.70 -21.14
CA ASP A 206 3.19 14.30 -19.85
C ASP A 206 2.12 13.21 -19.97
N LEU A 207 1.47 13.08 -21.14
CA LEU A 207 0.51 12.02 -21.39
C LEU A 207 1.16 10.65 -21.62
N TRP A 208 2.40 10.60 -22.13
CA TRP A 208 3.15 9.35 -22.23
C TRP A 208 3.41 8.73 -20.86
N ASN A 209 3.75 9.55 -19.87
CA ASN A 209 3.86 9.08 -18.49
C ASN A 209 2.52 8.52 -17.97
N ALA A 210 1.40 9.14 -18.35
CA ALA A 210 0.07 8.63 -17.98
C ALA A 210 -0.26 7.31 -18.67
N VAL A 211 0.10 7.14 -19.95
CA VAL A 211 -0.07 5.87 -20.70
C VAL A 211 0.78 4.77 -20.07
N MET A 212 2.05 5.03 -19.79
CA MET A 212 2.94 4.06 -19.15
C MET A 212 2.40 3.63 -17.77
N TYR A 213 2.01 4.58 -16.95
CA TYR A 213 1.44 4.28 -15.64
C TYR A 213 0.12 3.48 -15.77
N PHE A 214 -0.74 3.86 -16.70
CA PHE A 214 -1.97 3.13 -16.98
C PHE A 214 -1.69 1.70 -17.44
N ALA A 215 -0.79 1.50 -18.39
CA ALA A 215 -0.41 0.18 -18.90
C ALA A 215 0.15 -0.71 -17.77
N ILE A 216 1.08 -0.18 -16.96
CA ILE A 216 1.64 -0.92 -15.82
C ILE A 216 0.53 -1.34 -14.87
N ARG A 217 -0.38 -0.44 -14.50
CA ARG A 217 -1.52 -0.76 -13.63
C ARG A 217 -2.40 -1.86 -14.24
N GLN A 218 -2.77 -1.73 -15.51
CA GLN A 218 -3.60 -2.74 -16.18
C GLN A 218 -2.96 -4.12 -16.16
N TYR A 219 -1.69 -4.24 -16.52
CA TYR A 219 -1.00 -5.52 -16.52
C TYR A 219 -0.74 -6.06 -15.11
N VAL A 220 -0.25 -5.22 -14.19
CA VAL A 220 0.11 -5.65 -12.82
C VAL A 220 -1.13 -6.04 -12.03
N ASP A 221 -2.20 -5.24 -12.06
CA ASP A 221 -3.41 -5.51 -11.27
C ASP A 221 -4.10 -6.80 -11.79
N ASN A 222 -4.13 -7.02 -13.12
CA ASN A 222 -4.69 -8.24 -13.69
C ASN A 222 -3.77 -9.46 -13.47
N TYR A 223 -2.44 -9.29 -13.51
CA TYR A 223 -1.52 -10.36 -13.11
C TYR A 223 -1.77 -10.80 -11.67
N GLU A 224 -1.85 -9.85 -10.74
CA GLU A 224 -2.09 -10.15 -9.32
C GLU A 224 -3.44 -10.85 -9.08
N LYS A 225 -4.45 -10.46 -9.84
CA LYS A 225 -5.79 -11.01 -9.67
C LYS A 225 -5.95 -12.39 -10.32
N TYR A 226 -5.45 -12.59 -11.53
CA TYR A 226 -5.79 -13.74 -12.35
C TYR A 226 -4.62 -14.68 -12.67
N CYS A 227 -3.38 -14.18 -12.66
CA CYS A 227 -2.23 -14.90 -13.21
C CYS A 227 -1.14 -15.21 -12.18
N ARG A 228 -1.38 -14.92 -10.91
CA ARG A 228 -0.35 -15.01 -9.85
C ARG A 228 0.32 -16.39 -9.79
N GLU A 229 -0.43 -17.46 -10.04
CA GLU A 229 0.09 -18.84 -9.96
C GLU A 229 0.70 -19.35 -11.29
N LEU A 230 0.44 -18.71 -12.41
CA LEU A 230 0.93 -19.12 -13.76
C LEU A 230 0.71 -20.61 -14.05
N ASP A 231 -0.46 -21.16 -13.69
CA ASP A 231 -0.79 -22.58 -13.71
C ASP A 231 -1.49 -23.03 -15.01
N SER A 232 -1.85 -22.11 -15.90
CA SER A 232 -2.48 -22.37 -17.18
C SER A 232 -1.76 -21.71 -18.35
N ALA A 233 -1.96 -22.22 -19.56
CA ALA A 233 -1.37 -21.66 -20.77
C ALA A 233 -1.82 -20.21 -21.00
N GLU A 234 -3.10 -19.91 -20.76
CA GLU A 234 -3.66 -18.55 -20.90
C GLU A 234 -3.02 -17.56 -19.94
N ARG A 235 -2.80 -17.95 -18.67
CA ARG A 235 -2.14 -17.11 -17.65
C ARG A 235 -0.67 -16.89 -17.95
N ILE A 236 0.01 -17.91 -18.48
CA ILE A 236 1.40 -17.81 -18.94
C ILE A 236 1.48 -16.87 -20.14
N GLU A 237 0.59 -17.00 -21.13
CA GLU A 237 0.55 -16.12 -22.30
C GLU A 237 0.32 -14.67 -21.92
N PHE A 238 -0.59 -14.41 -20.98
CA PHE A 238 -0.81 -13.06 -20.44
C PHE A 238 0.45 -12.48 -19.80
N TYR A 239 1.14 -13.28 -18.97
CA TYR A 239 2.38 -12.86 -18.31
C TYR A 239 3.48 -12.55 -19.33
N GLU A 240 3.69 -13.42 -20.33
CA GLU A 240 4.68 -13.23 -21.39
C GLU A 240 4.37 -11.99 -22.23
N LYS A 241 3.11 -11.70 -22.46
CA LYS A 241 2.71 -10.45 -23.13
C LYS A 241 3.06 -9.22 -22.28
N ALA A 242 2.79 -9.25 -20.97
CA ALA A 242 3.17 -8.20 -20.04
C ALA A 242 4.70 -8.01 -20.03
N HIS A 243 5.46 -9.10 -19.92
CA HIS A 243 6.92 -9.11 -19.98
C HIS A 243 7.46 -8.47 -21.28
N SER A 244 6.91 -8.86 -22.42
CA SER A 244 7.27 -8.29 -23.73
C SER A 244 6.98 -6.80 -23.82
N VAL A 245 5.80 -6.36 -23.36
CA VAL A 245 5.40 -4.95 -23.38
C VAL A 245 6.33 -4.12 -22.49
N PHE A 246 6.65 -4.58 -21.29
CA PHE A 246 7.53 -3.85 -20.36
C PHE A 246 8.99 -3.78 -20.81
N ASN A 247 9.40 -4.67 -21.71
CA ASN A 247 10.73 -4.64 -22.35
C ASN A 247 10.75 -3.89 -23.69
N SER A 248 9.66 -3.21 -24.09
CA SER A 248 9.63 -2.35 -25.27
C SER A 248 10.25 -0.98 -24.98
N GLU A 249 10.69 -0.29 -26.04
CA GLU A 249 11.34 1.03 -25.97
C GLU A 249 10.53 2.09 -25.21
N ILE A 250 9.19 1.95 -25.14
CA ILE A 250 8.31 2.90 -24.43
C ILE A 250 8.64 2.94 -22.94
N PHE A 251 9.11 1.82 -22.38
CA PHE A 251 9.43 1.70 -20.94
C PHE A 251 10.93 1.85 -20.63
N ASP A 252 11.74 2.22 -21.62
CA ASP A 252 13.15 2.47 -21.38
C ASP A 252 13.36 3.73 -20.54
N GLY A 253 14.23 3.59 -19.53
CA GLY A 253 14.53 4.69 -18.61
C GLY A 253 13.46 4.99 -17.57
N LEU A 254 12.38 4.19 -17.49
CA LEU A 254 11.41 4.33 -16.40
C LEU A 254 12.08 3.97 -15.07
N THR A 255 12.07 4.92 -14.15
CA THR A 255 12.63 4.78 -12.80
C THR A 255 11.53 4.76 -11.75
N GLU A 256 11.85 4.29 -10.55
CA GLU A 256 10.99 4.36 -9.37
C GLU A 256 10.46 5.78 -9.15
N LYS A 257 11.34 6.79 -9.21
CA LYS A 257 10.97 8.21 -9.04
C LYS A 257 9.99 8.68 -10.11
N GLY A 258 10.13 8.18 -11.35
CA GLY A 258 9.20 8.49 -12.44
C GLY A 258 7.80 7.92 -12.18
N LEU A 259 7.71 6.69 -11.67
CA LEU A 259 6.44 6.05 -11.33
C LEU A 259 5.84 6.59 -10.03
N ASN A 260 6.68 6.92 -9.04
CA ASN A 260 6.30 7.42 -7.70
C ASN A 260 5.19 6.56 -7.03
N ASP A 261 5.32 5.25 -7.16
CA ASP A 261 4.50 4.20 -6.55
C ASP A 261 5.39 2.96 -6.38
N ASP A 262 6.01 2.84 -5.20
CA ASP A 262 7.04 1.84 -4.92
C ASP A 262 6.54 0.41 -5.06
N LYS A 263 5.30 0.16 -4.63
CA LYS A 263 4.70 -1.19 -4.72
C LYS A 263 4.44 -1.58 -6.17
N LEU A 264 3.93 -0.65 -6.95
CA LEU A 264 3.67 -0.86 -8.37
C LEU A 264 4.98 -1.01 -9.14
N PHE A 265 5.97 -0.15 -8.87
CA PHE A 265 7.29 -0.22 -9.51
C PHE A 265 7.97 -1.57 -9.26
N ARG A 266 7.91 -2.09 -8.05
CA ARG A 266 8.48 -3.39 -7.71
C ARG A 266 7.85 -4.52 -8.53
N LYS A 267 6.51 -4.57 -8.59
CA LYS A 267 5.79 -5.60 -9.36
C LYS A 267 6.07 -5.48 -10.86
N TYR A 268 6.08 -4.27 -11.38
CA TYR A 268 6.49 -3.98 -12.75
C TYR A 268 7.91 -4.48 -13.03
N SER A 269 8.86 -4.19 -12.14
CA SER A 269 10.26 -4.59 -12.29
C SER A 269 10.45 -6.11 -12.29
N ILE A 270 9.69 -6.84 -11.46
CA ILE A 270 9.70 -8.31 -11.45
C ILE A 270 9.22 -8.87 -12.79
N ILE A 271 8.09 -8.38 -13.31
CA ILE A 271 7.55 -8.82 -14.60
C ILE A 271 8.51 -8.42 -15.75
N LYS A 272 9.10 -7.24 -15.69
CA LYS A 272 10.08 -6.80 -16.70
C LYS A 272 11.34 -7.67 -16.71
N LYS A 273 11.83 -8.08 -15.54
CA LYS A 273 13.11 -8.79 -15.39
C LYS A 273 13.02 -10.26 -15.77
N HIS A 274 11.94 -10.96 -15.41
CA HIS A 274 11.85 -12.41 -15.51
C HIS A 274 10.77 -12.87 -16.50
N ASP A 275 11.09 -13.81 -17.35
CA ASP A 275 10.07 -14.56 -18.07
C ASP A 275 9.28 -15.50 -17.14
N SER A 276 8.21 -16.13 -17.65
CA SER A 276 7.34 -16.96 -16.82
C SER A 276 8.04 -18.19 -16.24
N SER A 277 8.99 -18.77 -16.96
CA SER A 277 9.74 -19.96 -16.56
C SER A 277 10.69 -19.64 -15.40
N GLU A 278 11.42 -18.53 -15.53
CA GLU A 278 12.33 -18.05 -14.50
C GLU A 278 11.57 -17.64 -13.24
N LEU A 279 10.48 -16.86 -13.37
CA LEU A 279 9.66 -16.48 -12.24
C LEU A 279 9.07 -17.71 -11.50
N LYS A 280 8.61 -18.72 -12.25
CA LYS A 280 8.15 -19.99 -11.67
C LYS A 280 9.25 -20.65 -10.83
N LYS A 281 10.44 -20.78 -11.39
CA LYS A 281 11.59 -21.36 -10.69
C LYS A 281 11.90 -20.62 -9.38
N LEU A 282 11.90 -19.27 -9.39
CA LEU A 282 12.11 -18.47 -8.18
C LEU A 282 11.00 -18.71 -7.15
N LYS A 283 9.75 -18.80 -7.59
CA LYS A 283 8.58 -19.00 -6.72
C LYS A 283 8.47 -20.39 -6.10
N THR A 284 9.10 -21.41 -6.67
CA THR A 284 9.10 -22.77 -6.10
C THR A 284 10.06 -22.93 -4.92
N ARG A 285 10.94 -21.96 -4.64
CA ARG A 285 11.86 -21.99 -3.51
C ARG A 285 11.11 -21.82 -2.20
N ARG A 286 11.40 -22.69 -1.22
CA ARG A 286 10.83 -22.59 0.13
C ARG A 286 11.47 -21.41 0.87
N ILE A 287 10.74 -20.86 1.81
CA ILE A 287 11.23 -19.83 2.74
C ILE A 287 11.54 -20.47 4.08
N ILE A 288 12.80 -20.54 4.42
CA ILE A 288 13.29 -21.07 5.68
C ILE A 288 13.63 -19.89 6.60
N VAL A 289 12.85 -19.72 7.65
CA VAL A 289 13.17 -18.73 8.69
C VAL A 289 14.13 -19.37 9.69
N SER A 290 15.27 -18.75 9.91
CA SER A 290 16.34 -19.27 10.75
C SER A 290 16.70 -18.29 11.87
N LEU A 291 16.76 -18.79 13.09
CA LEU A 291 17.10 -18.01 14.27
C LEU A 291 17.96 -18.81 15.26
N THR A 292 18.55 -18.11 16.21
CA THR A 292 19.26 -18.70 17.34
C THR A 292 18.88 -18.01 18.63
N SER A 293 19.06 -18.70 19.75
CA SER A 293 18.91 -18.14 21.09
C SER A 293 19.90 -18.77 22.07
N TYR A 294 19.78 -18.40 23.34
CA TYR A 294 20.58 -18.91 24.43
C TYR A 294 19.75 -18.93 25.74
N PRO A 295 20.20 -19.62 26.83
CA PRO A 295 19.35 -19.87 28.00
C PRO A 295 18.68 -18.64 28.63
N ALA A 296 19.34 -17.48 28.63
CA ALA A 296 18.79 -16.29 29.24
C ALA A 296 17.60 -15.65 28.43
N ARG A 297 17.46 -16.02 27.15
CA ARG A 297 16.42 -15.48 26.26
C ARG A 297 15.39 -16.51 25.77
N ILE A 298 15.68 -17.81 25.97
CA ILE A 298 14.89 -18.91 25.42
C ILE A 298 13.38 -18.81 25.76
N ALA A 299 13.05 -18.30 26.95
CA ALA A 299 11.67 -18.16 27.43
C ALA A 299 10.84 -17.15 26.62
N GLY A 300 11.45 -16.21 25.89
CA GLY A 300 10.76 -15.20 25.07
C GLY A 300 10.46 -15.63 23.63
N ILE A 301 11.03 -16.75 23.17
CA ILE A 301 11.00 -17.20 21.78
C ILE A 301 9.58 -17.45 21.29
N ALA A 302 8.74 -18.14 22.06
CA ALA A 302 7.37 -18.46 21.65
C ALA A 302 6.56 -17.19 21.35
N GLN A 303 6.70 -16.16 22.20
CA GLN A 303 6.05 -14.86 21.98
C GLN A 303 6.56 -14.17 20.71
N MET A 304 7.86 -14.21 20.45
CA MET A 304 8.45 -13.66 19.23
C MET A 304 7.93 -14.38 17.99
N LEU A 305 7.86 -15.73 18.02
CA LEU A 305 7.38 -16.56 16.92
C LEU A 305 5.92 -16.30 16.54
N GLU A 306 5.07 -15.80 17.45
CA GLU A 306 3.72 -15.37 17.11
C GLU A 306 3.72 -14.30 16.00
N SER A 307 4.71 -13.41 16.01
CA SER A 307 4.89 -12.39 14.96
C SER A 307 5.30 -13.00 13.61
N ILE A 308 5.99 -14.13 13.61
CA ILE A 308 6.36 -14.88 12.39
C ILE A 308 5.18 -15.70 11.87
N TYR A 309 4.41 -16.35 12.75
CA TYR A 309 3.19 -17.05 12.33
C TYR A 309 2.12 -16.12 11.79
N SER A 310 2.09 -14.86 12.21
CA SER A 310 1.13 -13.85 11.72
C SER A 310 1.53 -13.17 10.41
N GLN A 311 2.70 -13.49 9.82
CA GLN A 311 3.13 -12.89 8.57
C GLN A 311 2.12 -13.10 7.44
N THR A 312 1.95 -12.09 6.57
CA THR A 312 1.11 -12.17 5.35
C THR A 312 1.61 -13.25 4.42
N ARG A 313 2.93 -13.34 4.22
CA ARG A 313 3.59 -14.44 3.56
C ARG A 313 4.12 -15.41 4.62
N LYS A 314 3.75 -16.68 4.49
CA LYS A 314 4.17 -17.70 5.46
C LYS A 314 5.57 -18.21 5.16
N ALA A 315 6.30 -18.56 6.22
CA ALA A 315 7.48 -19.40 6.12
C ALA A 315 7.06 -20.85 5.84
N ASP A 316 7.83 -21.55 5.03
CA ASP A 316 7.63 -23.00 4.80
C ASP A 316 8.22 -23.81 5.96
N LYS A 317 9.25 -23.29 6.62
CA LYS A 317 9.89 -23.90 7.78
C LYS A 317 10.48 -22.82 8.70
N ILE A 318 10.46 -23.07 10.00
CA ILE A 318 11.14 -22.24 11.01
C ILE A 318 12.12 -23.13 11.77
N VAL A 319 13.40 -22.74 11.81
CA VAL A 319 14.49 -23.51 12.44
C VAL A 319 15.15 -22.68 13.53
N LEU A 320 15.17 -23.23 14.75
CA LEU A 320 15.85 -22.67 15.92
C LEU A 320 17.14 -23.45 16.18
N TRP A 321 18.29 -22.79 16.03
CA TRP A 321 19.61 -23.38 16.28
C TRP A 321 20.03 -23.10 17.70
N LEU A 322 20.27 -24.16 18.49
CA LEU A 322 20.70 -24.08 19.91
C LEU A 322 22.01 -24.82 20.13
N ALA A 323 22.83 -24.25 20.99
CA ALA A 323 24.12 -24.86 21.32
C ALA A 323 23.94 -26.02 22.31
N GLU A 324 24.46 -27.23 21.99
CA GLU A 324 24.40 -28.40 22.89
C GLU A 324 25.01 -28.12 24.24
N GLU A 325 26.12 -27.37 24.27
CA GLU A 325 26.83 -27.00 25.51
C GLU A 325 25.99 -26.14 26.45
N GLN A 326 25.05 -25.37 25.92
CA GLN A 326 24.18 -24.47 26.69
C GLN A 326 22.87 -25.13 27.15
N PHE A 327 22.49 -26.24 26.53
CA PHE A 327 21.30 -27.02 26.81
C PHE A 327 21.63 -28.51 26.91
N PRO A 328 22.29 -28.92 28.02
CA PRO A 328 22.85 -30.29 28.16
C PRO A 328 21.78 -31.40 28.14
N ASN A 329 20.54 -31.09 28.53
CA ASN A 329 19.43 -32.04 28.48
C ASN A 329 18.54 -31.85 27.20
N LYS A 330 19.00 -31.02 26.24
CA LYS A 330 18.30 -30.76 24.94
C LYS A 330 16.85 -30.34 25.14
N ASP A 331 15.88 -31.09 24.57
CA ASP A 331 14.47 -30.75 24.60
C ASP A 331 13.91 -30.63 26.04
N ASP A 332 14.51 -31.30 27.02
CA ASP A 332 14.10 -31.19 28.43
C ASP A 332 14.46 -29.83 29.07
N ASP A 333 15.42 -29.12 28.49
CA ASP A 333 15.82 -27.78 28.93
C ASP A 333 14.94 -26.68 28.26
N LEU A 334 14.07 -27.04 27.30
CA LEU A 334 13.24 -26.09 26.62
C LEU A 334 11.96 -25.76 27.39
N PRO A 335 11.47 -24.52 27.33
CA PRO A 335 10.13 -24.14 27.83
C PRO A 335 9.03 -24.98 27.22
N ASP A 336 7.94 -25.20 27.98
CA ASP A 336 6.82 -26.04 27.55
C ASP A 336 6.13 -25.53 26.28
N ASP A 337 6.06 -24.23 26.11
CA ASP A 337 5.50 -23.58 24.91
C ASP A 337 6.33 -23.86 23.65
N LEU A 338 7.66 -23.87 23.75
CA LEU A 338 8.52 -24.25 22.63
C LEU A 338 8.41 -25.75 22.30
N ARG A 339 8.39 -26.63 23.33
CA ARG A 339 8.17 -28.07 23.12
C ARG A 339 6.83 -28.35 22.44
N LYS A 340 5.80 -27.57 22.81
CA LYS A 340 4.51 -27.65 22.14
C LYS A 340 4.57 -27.26 20.67
N LEU A 341 5.28 -26.17 20.32
CA LEU A 341 5.46 -25.75 18.92
C LEU A 341 6.23 -26.80 18.09
N GLN A 342 7.23 -27.48 18.70
CA GLN A 342 7.91 -28.62 18.08
C GLN A 342 6.94 -29.78 17.83
N PHE A 343 6.15 -30.16 18.83
CA PHE A 343 5.18 -31.25 18.72
C PHE A 343 4.11 -30.96 17.64
N GLU A 344 3.74 -29.70 17.44
CA GLU A 344 2.79 -29.26 16.41
C GLU A 344 3.44 -29.09 15.03
N ASP A 345 4.70 -29.45 14.85
CA ASP A 345 5.48 -29.30 13.60
C ASP A 345 5.56 -27.83 13.09
N LYS A 346 5.45 -26.88 14.03
CA LYS A 346 5.55 -25.44 13.74
C LYS A 346 6.96 -24.88 13.89
N LEU A 347 7.79 -25.54 14.68
CA LEU A 347 9.17 -25.17 14.98
C LEU A 347 10.06 -26.41 14.92
N GLU A 348 11.16 -26.33 14.19
CA GLU A 348 12.22 -27.33 14.21
C GLU A 348 13.38 -26.82 15.05
N VAL A 349 13.76 -27.57 16.10
CA VAL A 349 14.95 -27.27 16.91
C VAL A 349 16.13 -28.10 16.42
N ARG A 350 17.25 -27.45 16.19
CA ARG A 350 18.49 -28.05 15.74
C ARG A 350 19.59 -27.80 16.77
N TRP A 351 20.34 -28.85 17.10
CA TRP A 351 21.44 -28.83 18.07
C TRP A 351 22.76 -28.69 17.34
N CYS A 352 23.61 -27.76 17.80
CA CYS A 352 24.88 -27.45 17.13
C CYS A 352 25.93 -26.94 18.11
N ASP A 353 27.15 -26.70 17.63
CA ASP A 353 28.22 -26.06 18.41
C ASP A 353 27.88 -24.59 18.72
N ASP A 354 28.42 -24.06 19.81
CA ASP A 354 28.18 -22.68 20.22
C ASP A 354 28.98 -21.66 19.40
N LEU A 355 28.49 -21.33 18.26
CA LEU A 355 29.01 -20.27 17.38
C LEU A 355 28.43 -18.89 17.69
N LYS A 356 27.87 -18.66 18.89
CA LYS A 356 27.25 -17.40 19.32
C LYS A 356 26.15 -16.96 18.31
N PRO A 357 26.07 -15.68 17.81
CA PRO A 357 25.02 -15.29 16.89
C PRO A 357 25.14 -15.96 15.51
N HIS A 358 26.30 -16.49 15.15
CA HIS A 358 26.52 -17.11 13.85
C HIS A 358 25.67 -18.38 13.62
N LYS A 359 25.21 -19.04 14.66
CA LYS A 359 24.39 -20.26 14.55
C LYS A 359 23.19 -20.08 13.60
N LYS A 360 22.55 -18.89 13.60
CA LYS A 360 21.34 -18.65 12.81
C LYS A 360 21.56 -18.71 11.29
N TYR A 361 22.76 -18.40 10.80
CA TYR A 361 23.02 -18.43 9.36
C TYR A 361 24.01 -19.53 8.95
N PHE A 362 25.02 -19.81 9.80
CA PHE A 362 26.15 -20.65 9.43
C PHE A 362 25.73 -22.06 9.02
N TYR A 363 24.85 -22.68 9.78
CA TYR A 363 24.32 -24.00 9.45
C TYR A 363 23.18 -23.93 8.41
N ALA A 364 22.30 -22.93 8.52
CA ALA A 364 21.15 -22.82 7.66
C ALA A 364 21.54 -22.61 6.17
N LEU A 365 22.51 -21.75 5.88
CA LEU A 365 22.96 -21.48 4.51
C LEU A 365 23.69 -22.67 3.88
N GLN A 366 24.31 -23.54 4.69
CA GLN A 366 24.97 -24.76 4.21
C GLN A 366 24.03 -25.94 4.08
N GLU A 367 22.93 -25.99 4.85
CA GLU A 367 21.96 -27.07 4.80
C GLU A 367 20.86 -26.84 3.75
N PHE A 368 20.33 -25.62 3.68
CA PHE A 368 19.21 -25.26 2.80
C PHE A 368 19.70 -24.60 1.50
N THR A 369 20.61 -25.25 0.80
CA THR A 369 21.32 -24.74 -0.38
C THR A 369 20.40 -24.40 -1.55
N ASP A 370 19.23 -25.01 -1.63
CA ASP A 370 18.22 -24.81 -2.68
C ASP A 370 17.07 -23.89 -2.26
N ASP A 371 17.03 -23.47 -1.01
CA ASP A 371 15.95 -22.69 -0.42
C ASP A 371 16.36 -21.24 -0.17
N VAL A 372 15.40 -20.39 0.04
CA VAL A 372 15.60 -19.03 0.50
C VAL A 372 15.69 -19.02 2.02
N VAL A 373 16.80 -18.55 2.58
CA VAL A 373 16.99 -18.47 4.04
C VAL A 373 16.73 -17.05 4.51
N VAL A 374 15.91 -16.90 5.55
CA VAL A 374 15.67 -15.61 6.21
C VAL A 374 16.17 -15.67 7.64
N THR A 375 17.16 -14.87 7.99
CA THR A 375 17.63 -14.75 9.38
C THR A 375 16.84 -13.70 10.15
N ILE A 376 16.56 -14.02 11.40
CA ILE A 376 15.90 -13.15 12.37
C ILE A 376 16.58 -13.27 13.76
N ASP A 377 16.35 -12.28 14.62
CA ASP A 377 16.80 -12.32 16.02
C ASP A 377 15.68 -12.75 16.98
N ASP A 378 16.06 -13.18 18.16
CA ASP A 378 15.18 -13.73 19.20
C ASP A 378 14.52 -12.66 20.09
N ASP A 379 14.82 -11.37 19.85
CA ASP A 379 14.42 -10.26 20.72
C ASP A 379 13.59 -9.18 20.03
N LEU A 380 13.15 -9.43 18.78
CA LEU A 380 12.37 -8.50 17.98
C LEU A 380 10.97 -9.04 17.70
N GLN A 381 9.98 -8.15 17.66
CA GLN A 381 8.65 -8.40 17.15
C GLN A 381 8.56 -7.87 15.72
N TYR A 382 8.26 -8.75 14.78
CA TYR A 382 8.26 -8.45 13.35
C TYR A 382 6.90 -8.01 12.85
N PRO A 383 6.81 -6.93 12.05
CA PRO A 383 5.56 -6.53 11.42
C PRO A 383 5.07 -7.58 10.42
N PRO A 384 3.74 -7.72 10.22
CA PRO A 384 3.14 -8.85 9.50
C PRO A 384 3.49 -8.92 8.00
N TYR A 385 4.12 -7.91 7.45
CA TYR A 385 4.51 -7.82 6.02
C TYR A 385 6.03 -7.93 5.80
N MET A 386 6.82 -8.25 6.82
CA MET A 386 8.29 -8.33 6.73
C MET A 386 8.73 -9.40 5.73
N LEU A 387 8.23 -10.63 5.85
CA LEU A 387 8.58 -11.71 4.92
C LEU A 387 8.10 -11.42 3.48
N GLU A 388 6.93 -10.79 3.31
CA GLU A 388 6.45 -10.38 1.99
C GLU A 388 7.38 -9.33 1.36
N ASN A 389 7.82 -8.33 2.12
CA ASN A 389 8.73 -7.31 1.63
C ASN A 389 10.10 -7.88 1.22
N LEU A 390 10.66 -8.77 2.03
CA LEU A 390 11.91 -9.47 1.70
C LEU A 390 11.76 -10.36 0.47
N TYR A 391 10.69 -11.11 0.39
CA TYR A 391 10.44 -12.02 -0.72
C TYR A 391 10.21 -11.27 -2.05
N MET A 392 9.48 -10.17 -2.02
CA MET A 392 9.31 -9.32 -3.20
C MET A 392 10.63 -8.68 -3.64
N SER A 393 11.52 -8.35 -2.70
CA SER A 393 12.88 -7.89 -3.00
C SER A 393 13.72 -9.01 -3.63
N TYR A 394 13.63 -10.23 -3.11
CA TYR A 394 14.27 -11.40 -3.70
C TYR A 394 13.79 -11.69 -5.13
N LEU A 395 12.48 -11.65 -5.38
CA LEU A 395 11.97 -11.82 -6.76
C LEU A 395 12.48 -10.74 -7.71
N GLN A 396 12.72 -9.54 -7.22
CA GLN A 396 13.28 -8.44 -8.01
C GLN A 396 14.79 -8.57 -8.21
N TYR A 397 15.52 -9.05 -7.19
CA TYR A 397 16.98 -9.17 -7.15
C TYR A 397 17.42 -10.53 -6.60
N PRO A 398 17.17 -11.64 -7.34
CA PRO A 398 17.51 -12.98 -6.87
C PRO A 398 19.01 -13.24 -6.71
N GLU A 399 19.84 -12.34 -7.24
CA GLU A 399 21.29 -12.34 -7.13
C GLU A 399 21.84 -11.56 -5.94
N ALA A 400 20.97 -10.91 -5.15
CA ALA A 400 21.36 -10.02 -4.06
C ALA A 400 20.77 -10.45 -2.72
N VAL A 401 21.47 -10.19 -1.63
CA VAL A 401 20.93 -10.28 -0.28
C VAL A 401 19.93 -9.16 -0.06
N SER A 402 18.72 -9.47 0.40
CA SER A 402 17.68 -8.49 0.69
C SER A 402 17.56 -8.26 2.19
N ALA A 403 17.74 -7.04 2.68
CA ALA A 403 17.70 -6.73 4.11
C ALA A 403 16.72 -5.61 4.45
N VAL A 404 15.96 -5.80 5.54
CA VAL A 404 15.02 -4.77 6.04
C VAL A 404 15.77 -3.56 6.59
N ARG A 405 16.93 -3.80 7.21
CA ARG A 405 17.76 -2.73 7.77
C ARG A 405 19.18 -2.85 7.22
N THR A 406 19.65 -1.76 6.64
CA THR A 406 20.99 -1.67 6.06
C THR A 406 21.77 -0.48 6.60
N HIS A 407 23.09 -0.58 6.60
CA HIS A 407 24.00 0.53 6.85
C HIS A 407 24.83 0.76 5.58
N TRP A 408 25.28 1.98 5.37
CA TRP A 408 26.21 2.29 4.29
C TRP A 408 27.64 2.28 4.84
N MET A 409 28.46 1.36 4.32
CA MET A 409 29.88 1.28 4.63
C MET A 409 30.60 2.46 4.01
N VAL A 410 31.25 3.28 4.83
CA VAL A 410 31.97 4.48 4.34
C VAL A 410 33.40 4.11 4.00
N ILE A 411 33.80 4.46 2.78
CA ILE A 411 35.18 4.28 2.28
C ILE A 411 35.78 5.68 2.06
N SER A 412 37.00 5.90 2.55
CA SER A 412 37.71 7.18 2.41
C SER A 412 38.19 7.40 0.97
N ASP A 413 38.59 8.65 0.65
CA ASP A 413 39.27 9.04 -0.58
C ASP A 413 40.56 8.26 -0.86
N LYS A 414 41.15 7.69 0.18
CA LYS A 414 42.32 6.81 0.09
C LYS A 414 41.98 5.32 -0.12
N GLY A 415 40.72 5.00 -0.33
CA GLY A 415 40.26 3.62 -0.51
C GLY A 415 40.35 2.76 0.77
N GLN A 416 40.21 3.37 1.95
CA GLN A 416 40.24 2.68 3.23
C GLN A 416 38.84 2.66 3.83
N LEU A 417 38.44 1.54 4.41
CA LEU A 417 37.19 1.42 5.15
C LEU A 417 37.28 2.29 6.43
N ILE A 418 36.30 3.16 6.60
CA ILE A 418 36.18 4.02 7.78
C ILE A 418 35.62 3.22 8.95
N PRO A 419 36.01 3.50 10.22
CA PRO A 419 35.49 2.78 11.38
C PRO A 419 33.97 2.70 11.43
N TYR A 420 33.45 1.55 11.88
CA TYR A 420 32.02 1.19 11.90
C TYR A 420 31.12 2.25 12.53
N ARG A 421 31.58 2.94 13.57
CA ARG A 421 30.82 4.01 14.26
C ARG A 421 30.44 5.17 13.34
N TYR A 422 31.19 5.40 12.25
CA TYR A 422 30.95 6.48 11.26
C TYR A 422 30.19 6.01 10.04
N TRP A 423 29.81 4.73 9.96
CA TRP A 423 28.95 4.25 8.88
C TRP A 423 27.58 4.89 8.98
N MET A 424 26.93 5.09 7.85
CA MET A 424 25.59 5.67 7.83
C MET A 424 24.58 4.60 8.21
N LYS A 425 23.97 4.77 9.37
CA LYS A 425 23.04 3.79 9.95
C LYS A 425 21.66 3.89 9.31
N GLU A 426 21.01 2.72 9.16
CA GLU A 426 19.61 2.58 8.77
C GLU A 426 19.26 3.33 7.47
N THR A 427 20.12 3.23 6.46
CA THR A 427 19.90 3.87 5.18
C THR A 427 18.88 3.12 4.33
N VAL A 428 17.99 3.87 3.68
CA VAL A 428 17.03 3.38 2.68
C VAL A 428 17.40 3.87 1.25
N ALA A 429 18.54 4.51 1.12
CA ALA A 429 18.95 5.19 -0.13
C ALA A 429 19.07 4.26 -1.36
N CYS A 430 19.15 2.94 -1.18
CA CYS A 430 19.35 1.97 -2.25
C CYS A 430 18.24 0.90 -2.29
N LEU A 431 16.98 1.27 -2.10
CA LEU A 431 15.83 0.35 -2.15
C LEU A 431 15.73 -0.45 -3.46
N TYR A 432 16.20 0.10 -4.57
CA TYR A 432 16.07 -0.51 -5.90
C TYR A 432 17.42 -0.58 -6.64
N SER A 433 18.52 -0.62 -5.90
CA SER A 433 19.86 -0.69 -6.46
C SER A 433 20.76 -1.54 -5.58
N PRO A 434 20.96 -2.82 -5.89
CA PRO A 434 21.91 -3.65 -5.17
C PRO A 434 23.30 -3.01 -5.18
N LYS A 435 23.94 -2.95 -4.01
CA LYS A 435 25.26 -2.36 -3.80
C LYS A 435 26.12 -3.22 -2.89
N MET A 436 27.38 -3.36 -3.23
CA MET A 436 28.34 -4.05 -2.38
C MET A 436 28.64 -3.25 -1.10
N GLN A 437 28.51 -1.93 -1.18
CA GLN A 437 28.72 -0.99 -0.07
C GLN A 437 27.62 -1.02 0.98
N LEU A 438 26.47 -1.66 0.70
CA LEU A 438 25.42 -1.88 1.71
C LEU A 438 25.80 -3.01 2.65
N PHE A 439 25.63 -2.78 3.93
CA PHE A 439 25.85 -3.72 5.03
C PHE A 439 24.50 -4.13 5.62
N ALA A 440 24.11 -5.38 5.45
CA ALA A 440 22.90 -5.94 6.05
C ALA A 440 23.06 -6.14 7.55
N THR A 441 22.03 -5.84 8.34
CA THR A 441 21.98 -6.20 9.76
C THR A 441 20.96 -7.32 9.96
N GLY A 442 21.45 -8.52 10.25
CA GLY A 442 20.69 -9.77 10.24
C GLY A 442 19.47 -9.79 11.16
N GLY A 443 19.53 -9.05 12.27
CA GLY A 443 18.47 -9.07 13.28
C GLY A 443 17.12 -8.48 12.83
N ALA A 444 17.13 -7.49 11.94
CA ALA A 444 15.90 -6.87 11.47
C ALA A 444 15.12 -7.70 10.43
N GLY A 445 15.69 -8.80 9.99
CA GLY A 445 15.22 -9.65 8.90
C GLY A 445 16.09 -9.46 7.66
N THR A 446 16.81 -10.53 7.30
CA THR A 446 17.67 -10.56 6.10
C THR A 446 17.45 -11.85 5.35
N LEU A 447 17.19 -11.74 4.05
CA LEU A 447 16.93 -12.83 3.15
C LEU A 447 18.16 -13.09 2.28
N TYR A 448 18.58 -14.33 2.27
CA TYR A 448 19.71 -14.86 1.50
C TYR A 448 19.17 -15.78 0.40
N PRO A 449 19.43 -15.44 -0.88
CA PRO A 449 19.09 -16.33 -2.00
C PRO A 449 19.90 -17.63 -1.98
N PRO A 450 19.38 -18.71 -2.58
CA PRO A 450 20.09 -19.99 -2.62
C PRO A 450 21.31 -19.94 -3.54
N GLY A 451 22.40 -20.62 -3.12
CA GLY A 451 23.55 -20.93 -3.97
C GLY A 451 24.39 -19.74 -4.43
N ILE A 452 24.29 -18.59 -3.74
CA ILE A 452 25.03 -17.36 -4.14
C ILE A 452 26.41 -17.24 -3.53
N TYR A 453 26.77 -18.07 -2.57
CA TYR A 453 28.03 -17.98 -1.84
C TYR A 453 29.05 -19.04 -2.26
N ASP A 454 30.33 -18.68 -2.17
CA ASP A 454 31.45 -19.62 -2.30
C ASP A 454 31.71 -20.29 -0.93
N ASP A 455 31.59 -21.61 -0.87
CA ASP A 455 31.72 -22.44 0.34
C ASP A 455 33.04 -22.24 1.09
N LYS A 456 34.11 -21.83 0.39
CA LYS A 456 35.40 -21.56 1.00
C LYS A 456 35.39 -20.48 2.09
N TRP A 457 34.38 -19.59 2.09
CA TRP A 457 34.25 -18.52 3.07
C TRP A 457 33.46 -18.91 4.31
N PHE A 458 32.88 -20.15 4.34
CA PHE A 458 32.28 -20.74 5.54
C PHE A 458 33.33 -21.45 6.41
N ASP A 459 34.49 -20.85 6.57
CA ASP A 459 35.57 -21.34 7.39
C ASP A 459 35.27 -21.10 8.89
N LYS A 460 34.79 -22.14 9.57
CA LYS A 460 34.40 -22.11 11.00
C LYS A 460 35.55 -21.68 11.91
N ASP A 461 36.76 -22.22 11.69
CA ASP A 461 37.89 -21.97 12.55
C ASP A 461 38.33 -20.50 12.42
N LYS A 462 38.39 -19.98 11.22
CA LYS A 462 38.73 -18.58 10.96
C LYS A 462 37.65 -17.62 11.48
N MET A 463 36.39 -17.95 11.32
CA MET A 463 35.28 -17.19 11.89
C MET A 463 35.38 -17.08 13.40
N VAL A 464 35.61 -18.21 14.10
CA VAL A 464 35.75 -18.24 15.57
C VAL A 464 36.96 -17.46 16.02
N GLU A 465 38.12 -17.58 15.33
CA GLU A 465 39.36 -16.87 15.64
C GLU A 465 39.21 -15.34 15.51
N MET A 466 38.54 -14.87 14.47
CA MET A 466 38.58 -13.45 14.10
C MET A 466 37.30 -12.70 14.44
N CYS A 467 36.10 -13.32 14.34
CA CYS A 467 34.84 -12.63 14.31
C CYS A 467 33.72 -13.27 15.13
N LEU A 468 33.98 -14.00 16.19
CA LEU A 468 32.99 -14.81 16.94
C LEU A 468 31.76 -14.05 17.45
N TRP A 469 31.83 -12.73 17.65
CA TRP A 469 30.79 -11.95 18.28
C TRP A 469 30.00 -11.05 17.31
N ALA A 470 30.41 -10.97 16.04
CA ALA A 470 29.79 -10.07 15.03
C ALA A 470 29.45 -10.85 13.76
N ASP A 471 28.33 -11.58 13.81
CA ASP A 471 27.81 -12.37 12.69
C ASP A 471 27.61 -11.55 11.41
N ASP A 472 27.07 -10.33 11.52
CA ASP A 472 26.87 -9.44 10.37
C ASP A 472 28.18 -9.08 9.65
N ILE A 473 29.30 -8.95 10.40
CA ILE A 473 30.62 -8.65 9.81
C ILE A 473 31.16 -9.84 9.03
N TRP A 474 31.06 -11.05 9.57
CA TRP A 474 31.51 -12.24 8.85
C TRP A 474 30.64 -12.53 7.62
N LEU A 475 29.32 -12.35 7.74
CA LEU A 475 28.41 -12.44 6.60
C LEU A 475 28.78 -11.41 5.52
N LYS A 476 29.11 -10.18 5.90
CA LYS A 476 29.56 -9.16 4.95
C LYS A 476 30.87 -9.53 4.27
N LEU A 477 31.79 -10.15 4.97
CA LEU A 477 32.99 -10.74 4.37
C LEU A 477 32.61 -11.78 3.31
N ILE A 478 31.73 -12.73 3.63
CA ILE A 478 31.24 -13.75 2.69
C ILE A 478 30.64 -13.10 1.46
N GLU A 479 29.75 -12.11 1.65
CA GLU A 479 29.11 -11.34 0.57
C GLU A 479 30.13 -10.69 -0.37
N ILE A 480 31.07 -9.92 0.19
CA ILE A 480 32.11 -9.21 -0.58
C ILE A 480 32.98 -10.19 -1.37
N MET A 481 33.42 -11.24 -0.72
CA MET A 481 34.36 -12.19 -1.32
C MET A 481 33.69 -13.15 -2.30
N SER A 482 32.38 -13.35 -2.21
CA SER A 482 31.58 -14.09 -3.18
C SER A 482 31.01 -13.18 -4.29
N GLY A 483 31.22 -11.87 -4.22
CA GLY A 483 30.69 -10.93 -5.22
C GLY A 483 29.17 -10.71 -5.14
N VAL A 484 28.57 -10.91 -3.98
CA VAL A 484 27.11 -10.82 -3.74
C VAL A 484 26.75 -9.47 -3.14
N PRO A 485 26.04 -8.61 -3.86
CA PRO A 485 25.62 -7.31 -3.32
C PRO A 485 24.46 -7.44 -2.35
N VAL A 486 24.20 -6.36 -1.63
CA VAL A 486 23.03 -6.20 -0.76
C VAL A 486 22.07 -5.19 -1.35
N VAL A 487 20.78 -5.41 -1.18
CA VAL A 487 19.73 -4.44 -1.49
C VAL A 487 18.85 -4.20 -0.26
N ALA A 488 18.50 -2.94 -0.02
CA ALA A 488 17.54 -2.62 1.02
C ALA A 488 16.14 -3.04 0.56
N ALA A 489 15.47 -3.88 1.34
CA ALA A 489 14.05 -4.16 1.18
C ALA A 489 13.21 -2.97 1.67
N MET A 490 11.88 -2.97 1.39
CA MET A 490 11.02 -1.92 1.93
C MET A 490 11.09 -1.89 3.46
N PRO A 491 11.25 -0.70 4.06
CA PRO A 491 11.40 -0.58 5.51
C PRO A 491 10.17 -1.09 6.24
N CYS A 492 10.41 -1.64 7.43
CA CYS A 492 9.37 -2.07 8.34
C CYS A 492 9.29 -1.05 9.49
N GLU A 493 8.29 -0.18 9.48
CA GLU A 493 8.14 0.92 10.46
C GLU A 493 7.81 0.43 11.89
N ASP A 494 7.26 -0.79 12.04
CA ASP A 494 6.77 -1.33 13.32
C ASP A 494 7.69 -2.38 13.95
N LEU A 495 8.98 -2.39 13.62
CA LEU A 495 9.94 -3.29 14.24
C LEU A 495 10.18 -2.89 15.70
N ARG A 496 9.85 -3.76 16.66
CA ARG A 496 9.90 -3.44 18.09
C ARG A 496 10.69 -4.48 18.85
N TYR A 497 11.49 -4.02 19.81
CA TYR A 497 12.15 -4.93 20.74
C TYR A 497 11.15 -5.54 21.74
N LEU A 498 11.34 -6.80 22.09
CA LEU A 498 10.62 -7.41 23.19
C LEU A 498 10.98 -6.71 24.51
N PRO A 499 10.04 -6.52 25.44
CA PRO A 499 10.31 -5.86 26.72
C PRO A 499 11.46 -6.54 27.48
N GLY A 500 12.44 -5.76 27.95
CA GLY A 500 13.58 -6.26 28.73
C GLY A 500 14.70 -6.93 27.92
N SER A 501 14.54 -7.16 26.62
CA SER A 501 15.51 -7.89 25.80
C SER A 501 16.83 -7.14 25.58
N GLN A 502 16.81 -5.81 25.66
CA GLN A 502 17.96 -4.95 25.39
C GLN A 502 18.97 -4.88 26.54
N GLU A 503 18.58 -5.25 27.76
CA GLU A 503 19.47 -5.20 28.94
C GLU A 503 20.66 -6.20 28.84
N ILE A 504 20.51 -7.22 27.98
CA ILE A 504 21.48 -8.31 27.80
C ILE A 504 22.01 -8.38 26.36
N GLY A 505 21.86 -7.29 25.58
CA GLY A 505 22.19 -7.27 24.16
C GLY A 505 23.69 -7.26 23.85
N LEU A 506 24.07 -7.89 22.71
CA LEU A 506 25.44 -7.85 22.18
C LEU A 506 25.86 -6.44 21.70
N TYR A 507 24.89 -5.56 21.47
CA TYR A 507 25.13 -4.19 21.00
C TYR A 507 26.18 -3.45 21.85
N HIS A 508 26.06 -3.51 23.18
CA HIS A 508 27.01 -2.85 24.09
C HIS A 508 28.44 -3.37 23.97
N LYS A 509 28.60 -4.66 23.67
CA LYS A 509 29.93 -5.24 23.46
C LYS A 509 30.50 -4.89 22.09
N ASN A 510 29.70 -4.97 21.05
CA ASN A 510 30.18 -4.85 19.68
C ASN A 510 30.33 -3.38 19.22
N VAL A 511 29.41 -2.52 19.62
CA VAL A 511 29.37 -1.12 19.16
C VAL A 511 30.04 -0.18 20.18
N ASP A 512 29.63 -0.23 21.46
CA ASP A 512 30.15 0.70 22.47
C ASP A 512 31.61 0.45 22.82
N ALA A 513 32.09 -0.78 22.67
CA ALA A 513 33.47 -1.17 22.91
C ALA A 513 34.35 -1.30 21.65
N ASP A 514 33.92 -0.76 20.52
CA ASP A 514 34.62 -0.79 19.22
C ASP A 514 35.04 -2.19 18.74
N GLN A 515 34.37 -3.25 19.21
CA GLN A 515 34.76 -4.64 18.85
C GLN A 515 34.50 -4.94 17.37
N ASN A 516 33.55 -4.27 16.74
CA ASN A 516 33.33 -4.40 15.30
C ASN A 516 34.58 -3.97 14.50
N ASP A 517 35.23 -2.88 14.89
CA ASP A 517 36.43 -2.40 14.22
C ASP A 517 37.62 -3.32 14.44
N VAL A 518 37.75 -3.91 15.66
CA VAL A 518 38.79 -4.90 15.97
C VAL A 518 38.63 -6.15 15.10
N GLN A 519 37.38 -6.62 14.92
CA GLN A 519 37.12 -7.82 14.12
C GLN A 519 37.35 -7.54 12.63
N LEU A 520 36.93 -6.38 12.12
CA LEU A 520 37.22 -5.94 10.74
C LEU A 520 38.73 -5.84 10.49
N GLN A 521 39.50 -5.31 11.44
CA GLN A 521 40.95 -5.23 11.30
C GLN A 521 41.60 -6.62 11.22
N LYS A 522 41.19 -7.57 12.04
CA LYS A 522 41.69 -8.95 11.97
C LYS A 522 41.40 -9.59 10.61
N ILE A 523 40.22 -9.38 10.06
CA ILE A 523 39.82 -9.86 8.74
C ILE A 523 40.70 -9.23 7.66
N GLU A 524 40.92 -7.93 7.67
CA GLU A 524 41.82 -7.23 6.73
C GLU A 524 43.25 -7.75 6.82
N GLU A 525 43.78 -7.97 8.01
CA GLU A 525 45.13 -8.55 8.24
C GLU A 525 45.24 -9.98 7.69
N TRP A 526 44.18 -10.79 7.83
CA TRP A 526 44.12 -12.14 7.27
C TRP A 526 44.06 -12.15 5.75
N LEU A 527 43.29 -11.23 5.14
CA LEU A 527 43.16 -11.11 3.67
C LEU A 527 44.40 -10.51 3.00
N LYS A 528 45.18 -9.71 3.72
CA LYS A 528 46.29 -8.93 3.16
C LYS A 528 47.30 -9.73 2.36
N PRO A 529 47.77 -10.96 2.76
CA PRO A 529 48.76 -11.73 2.00
C PRO A 529 48.29 -12.10 0.58
N GLU A 530 46.99 -12.30 0.38
CA GLU A 530 46.40 -12.73 -0.91
C GLU A 530 45.85 -11.54 -1.72
N TYR A 531 45.20 -10.57 -1.04
CA TYR A 531 44.45 -9.48 -1.71
C TYR A 531 45.10 -8.09 -1.53
N GLY A 532 46.18 -7.99 -0.74
CA GLY A 532 46.86 -6.72 -0.43
C GLY A 532 46.13 -5.88 0.62
N ASP A 533 46.64 -4.68 0.87
CA ASP A 533 46.04 -3.73 1.85
C ASP A 533 44.65 -3.29 1.40
N ASN A 534 43.74 -3.11 2.37
CA ASN A 534 42.34 -2.66 2.19
C ASN A 534 41.55 -3.57 1.25
N ALA A 535 41.67 -4.87 1.43
CA ALA A 535 41.08 -5.89 0.56
C ALA A 535 39.56 -5.74 0.41
N LEU A 536 38.84 -5.53 1.51
CA LEU A 536 37.40 -5.36 1.50
C LEU A 536 36.97 -4.10 0.73
N ALA A 537 37.60 -2.96 1.03
CA ALA A 537 37.28 -1.69 0.37
C ALA A 537 37.53 -1.77 -1.13
N LYS A 538 38.63 -2.38 -1.57
CA LYS A 538 38.95 -2.59 -2.99
C LYS A 538 37.88 -3.43 -3.69
N LYS A 539 37.49 -4.55 -3.09
CA LYS A 539 36.46 -5.43 -3.66
C LYS A 539 35.10 -4.74 -3.78
N ILE A 540 34.73 -3.94 -2.79
CA ILE A 540 33.52 -3.12 -2.82
C ILE A 540 33.56 -2.15 -4.00
N LEU A 541 34.65 -1.39 -4.15
CA LEU A 541 34.80 -0.39 -5.22
C LEU A 541 34.90 -1.03 -6.61
N GLU A 542 35.54 -2.20 -6.73
CA GLU A 542 35.56 -2.98 -7.99
C GLU A 542 34.15 -3.33 -8.46
N TYR A 543 33.26 -3.70 -7.54
CA TYR A 543 31.87 -4.07 -7.86
C TYR A 543 31.00 -2.85 -8.17
N ASP A 544 30.99 -1.85 -7.29
CA ASP A 544 30.10 -0.70 -7.40
C ASP A 544 30.48 0.29 -8.50
N GLY A 545 31.75 0.27 -8.96
CA GLY A 545 32.23 1.00 -10.14
C GLY A 545 32.23 2.53 -10.01
N GLU A 546 31.91 3.09 -8.85
CA GLU A 546 31.79 4.53 -8.61
C GLU A 546 33.01 5.09 -7.88
N PRO A 547 33.51 6.28 -8.25
CA PRO A 547 34.45 7.03 -7.44
C PRO A 547 33.88 7.31 -6.06
N VAL A 548 34.69 7.22 -5.02
CA VAL A 548 34.29 7.37 -3.61
C VAL A 548 33.60 8.73 -3.34
N GLU A 549 34.10 9.82 -3.96
CA GLU A 549 33.52 11.16 -3.82
C GLU A 549 32.08 11.25 -4.33
N ASP A 550 31.80 10.68 -5.50
CA ASP A 550 30.45 10.75 -6.10
C ASP A 550 29.43 9.94 -5.31
N ALA A 551 29.81 8.79 -4.75
CA ALA A 551 28.92 7.97 -3.93
C ALA A 551 28.55 8.67 -2.62
N LEU A 552 29.53 9.29 -1.94
CA LEU A 552 29.30 10.06 -0.70
C LEU A 552 28.44 11.31 -0.94
N ILE A 553 28.69 12.04 -2.03
CA ILE A 553 27.90 13.22 -2.41
C ILE A 553 26.45 12.79 -2.69
N ARG A 554 26.23 11.74 -3.47
CA ARG A 554 24.87 11.25 -3.77
C ARG A 554 24.12 10.78 -2.52
N VAL A 555 24.79 10.09 -1.60
CA VAL A 555 24.17 9.66 -0.34
C VAL A 555 23.84 10.87 0.53
N CYS A 556 24.72 11.85 0.63
CA CYS A 556 24.44 13.10 1.34
C CYS A 556 23.29 13.89 0.70
N GLU A 557 23.24 13.98 -0.62
CA GLU A 557 22.15 14.64 -1.36
C GLU A 557 20.82 13.90 -1.18
N CYS A 558 20.82 12.56 -1.20
CA CYS A 558 19.63 11.76 -0.92
C CYS A 558 19.12 12.01 0.50
N HIS A 559 19.99 11.95 1.52
CA HIS A 559 19.58 12.22 2.91
C HIS A 559 19.11 13.66 3.13
N GLU A 560 19.73 14.65 2.49
CA GLU A 560 19.24 16.03 2.57
C GLU A 560 17.89 16.18 1.89
N LYS A 561 17.65 15.47 0.80
CA LYS A 561 16.36 15.47 0.11
C LYS A 561 15.28 14.80 0.94
N GLU A 562 15.54 13.60 1.47
CA GLU A 562 14.62 12.89 2.38
C GLU A 562 14.31 13.72 3.63
N ARG A 563 15.33 14.35 4.23
CA ARG A 563 15.12 15.28 5.35
C ARG A 563 14.23 16.47 4.98
N ARG A 564 14.35 17.02 3.78
CA ARG A 564 13.48 18.10 3.31
C ARG A 564 12.06 17.60 3.09
N GLU A 565 11.89 16.47 2.42
CA GLU A 565 10.59 15.86 2.15
C GLU A 565 9.86 15.50 3.45
N LEU A 566 10.55 14.87 4.41
CA LEU A 566 10.03 14.59 5.76
C LEU A 566 9.67 15.86 6.53
N ARG A 567 10.50 16.91 6.48
CA ARG A 567 10.17 18.21 7.11
C ARG A 567 8.94 18.84 6.49
N ASP A 568 8.82 18.75 5.16
CA ASP A 568 7.67 19.31 4.45
C ASP A 568 6.40 18.48 4.73
N GLU A 569 6.51 17.17 4.86
CA GLU A 569 5.42 16.29 5.24
C GLU A 569 4.99 16.53 6.70
N ILE A 570 5.94 16.57 7.63
CA ILE A 570 5.67 16.94 9.02
C ILE A 570 5.02 18.32 9.10
N GLY A 571 5.50 19.28 8.30
CA GLY A 571 4.91 20.62 8.21
C GLY A 571 3.49 20.61 7.64
N ARG A 572 3.19 19.75 6.65
CA ARG A 572 1.83 19.57 6.11
C ARG A 572 0.91 18.91 7.14
N ASN A 573 1.35 17.84 7.75
CA ASN A 573 0.58 17.09 8.75
C ASN A 573 0.32 17.94 10.01
N SER A 574 1.31 18.71 10.46
CA SER A 574 1.15 19.64 11.58
C SER A 574 0.11 20.72 11.28
N ARG A 575 0.12 21.30 10.07
CA ARG A 575 -0.90 22.27 9.64
C ARG A 575 -2.29 21.67 9.56
N GLN A 576 -2.41 20.45 9.03
CA GLN A 576 -3.69 19.72 8.98
C GLN A 576 -4.20 19.38 10.39
N LEU A 577 -3.31 18.91 11.26
CA LEU A 577 -3.65 18.60 12.65
C LEU A 577 -4.13 19.86 13.39
N LYS A 578 -3.42 20.98 13.23
CA LYS A 578 -3.81 22.26 13.82
C LYS A 578 -5.21 22.70 13.35
N LYS A 579 -5.47 22.59 12.04
CA LYS A 579 -6.78 22.88 11.48
C LYS A 579 -7.88 21.97 12.06
N ARG A 580 -7.62 20.66 12.17
CA ARG A 580 -8.54 19.71 12.79
C ARG A 580 -8.81 20.01 14.27
N ILE A 581 -7.77 20.42 14.99
CA ILE A 581 -7.93 20.82 16.41
C ILE A 581 -8.84 22.05 16.51
N GLU A 582 -8.60 23.08 15.69
CA GLU A 582 -9.44 24.29 15.66
C GLU A 582 -10.91 24.00 15.26
N GLU A 583 -11.11 23.11 14.29
CA GLU A 583 -12.45 22.64 13.88
C GLU A 583 -13.15 21.85 15.01
N ASN A 584 -12.42 20.98 15.68
CA ASN A 584 -12.92 20.24 16.84
C ASN A 584 -13.28 21.17 18.00
N GLU A 585 -12.40 22.11 18.33
CA GLU A 585 -12.69 23.10 19.39
C GLU A 585 -13.92 23.95 19.09
N ARG A 586 -14.13 24.31 17.79
CA ARG A 586 -15.35 25.01 17.36
C ARG A 586 -16.58 24.14 17.55
N ALA A 587 -16.53 22.88 17.11
CA ALA A 587 -17.62 21.94 17.27
C ALA A 587 -17.95 21.66 18.76
N TYR A 588 -16.93 21.58 19.62
CA TYR A 588 -17.14 21.46 21.08
C TYR A 588 -17.81 22.67 21.66
N ARG A 589 -17.43 23.90 21.26
CA ARG A 589 -18.10 25.14 21.69
C ARG A 589 -19.57 25.18 21.26
N GLU A 590 -19.85 24.90 19.99
CA GLU A 590 -21.21 24.81 19.46
C GLU A 590 -22.05 23.76 20.20
N LYS A 591 -21.49 22.58 20.45
CA LYS A 591 -22.14 21.50 21.22
C LYS A 591 -22.45 21.97 22.67
N SER A 592 -21.53 22.69 23.31
CA SER A 592 -21.73 23.22 24.65
C SER A 592 -22.86 24.26 24.71
N GLU A 593 -22.91 25.17 23.71
CA GLU A 593 -23.99 26.16 23.60
C GLU A 593 -25.35 25.52 23.38
N ILE A 594 -25.44 24.52 22.51
CA ILE A 594 -26.68 23.76 22.27
C ILE A 594 -27.10 23.01 23.53
N ASN A 595 -26.18 22.37 24.25
CA ASN A 595 -26.47 21.73 25.50
C ASN A 595 -27.03 22.70 26.54
N ALA A 596 -26.45 23.92 26.62
CA ALA A 596 -26.97 24.96 27.52
C ALA A 596 -28.39 25.43 27.14
N LYS A 597 -28.67 25.60 25.83
CA LYS A 597 -30.00 25.90 25.31
C LYS A 597 -30.98 24.78 25.61
N LEU A 598 -30.58 23.52 25.40
CA LEU A 598 -31.39 22.33 25.69
C LEU A 598 -31.75 22.27 27.19
N GLN A 599 -30.81 22.49 28.09
CA GLN A 599 -31.05 22.54 29.52
C GLN A 599 -32.06 23.62 29.93
N ARG A 600 -31.96 24.81 29.35
CA ARG A 600 -32.94 25.89 29.56
C ARG A 600 -34.35 25.47 29.11
N THR A 601 -34.45 24.88 27.91
CA THR A 601 -35.72 24.41 27.37
C THR A 601 -36.33 23.26 28.22
N TYR A 602 -35.51 22.35 28.76
CA TYR A 602 -35.95 21.31 29.67
C TYR A 602 -36.49 21.93 30.99
N LYS A 603 -35.83 22.94 31.54
CA LYS A 603 -36.27 23.66 32.71
C LYS A 603 -37.62 24.36 32.47
N GLU A 604 -37.73 25.12 31.37
CA GLU A 604 -38.99 25.76 30.97
C GLU A 604 -40.13 24.76 30.78
N LYS A 605 -39.86 23.62 30.11
CA LYS A 605 -40.83 22.50 29.97
C LYS A 605 -41.27 21.93 31.33
N SER A 606 -40.30 21.78 32.25
CA SER A 606 -40.62 21.30 33.62
C SER A 606 -41.49 22.29 34.38
N GLU A 607 -41.20 23.60 34.28
CA GLU A 607 -42.01 24.66 34.88
C GLU A 607 -43.44 24.72 34.32
N ILE A 608 -43.59 24.56 33.00
CA ILE A 608 -44.91 24.49 32.35
C ILE A 608 -45.68 23.23 32.80
N ASN A 609 -44.99 22.07 32.87
CA ASN A 609 -45.60 20.85 33.36
C ASN A 609 -46.06 20.99 34.81
N ALA A 610 -45.28 21.67 35.68
CA ALA A 610 -45.66 21.94 37.06
C ALA A 610 -46.90 22.86 37.13
N LYS A 611 -46.94 23.94 36.33
CA LYS A 611 -48.10 24.81 36.19
C LYS A 611 -49.32 24.07 35.67
N LEU A 612 -49.15 23.17 34.68
CA LEU A 612 -50.20 22.34 34.13
C LEU A 612 -50.77 21.39 35.20
N GLN A 613 -49.89 20.72 35.97
CA GLN A 613 -50.29 19.86 37.11
C GLN A 613 -51.06 20.62 38.18
N GLN A 614 -50.60 21.84 38.50
CA GLN A 614 -51.31 22.72 39.43
C GLN A 614 -52.68 23.12 38.90
N THR A 615 -52.74 23.47 37.59
CA THR A 615 -54.00 23.82 36.93
C THR A 615 -54.95 22.63 36.84
N TYR A 616 -54.45 21.38 36.68
CA TYR A 616 -55.26 20.16 36.74
C TYR A 616 -55.80 19.89 38.18
N LYS A 617 -55.04 20.26 39.22
CA LYS A 617 -55.48 20.18 40.62
C LYS A 617 -56.57 21.24 40.97
N GLU A 618 -56.41 22.44 40.38
CA GLU A 618 -57.36 23.56 40.53
C GLU A 618 -58.53 23.45 39.54
N LYS A 619 -58.63 22.32 38.86
CA LYS A 619 -59.53 22.03 37.74
C LYS A 619 -60.99 21.97 38.02
N ALA A 620 -61.39 22.28 39.17
CA ALA A 620 -62.83 22.44 39.38
C ALA A 620 -63.47 23.66 38.69
N ASP A 621 -62.67 24.72 38.34
CA ASP A 621 -63.31 26.00 37.96
C ASP A 621 -62.89 26.78 36.67
N ARG A 622 -61.91 26.39 35.84
CA ARG A 622 -61.63 27.24 34.66
C ARG A 622 -60.93 26.51 33.48
N GLY A 623 -61.71 26.07 32.50
CA GLY A 623 -61.28 25.41 31.29
C GLY A 623 -60.47 26.22 30.23
N ILE A 624 -60.24 27.52 30.43
CA ILE A 624 -59.59 28.40 29.43
C ILE A 624 -58.07 28.36 29.62
N ARG A 625 -57.56 28.31 30.84
CA ARG A 625 -56.13 28.36 31.15
C ARG A 625 -55.37 27.10 30.76
N ILE A 626 -56.04 25.96 30.69
CA ILE A 626 -55.47 24.69 30.30
C ILE A 626 -55.06 24.69 28.83
N LYS A 627 -55.92 25.26 27.96
CA LYS A 627 -55.63 25.35 26.53
C LYS A 627 -54.42 26.22 26.20
N GLU A 628 -54.21 27.29 26.96
CA GLU A 628 -53.05 28.16 26.75
C GLU A 628 -51.73 27.48 27.16
N LEU A 629 -51.72 26.77 28.31
CA LEU A 629 -50.54 26.02 28.77
C LEU A 629 -50.26 24.79 27.94
N GLU A 630 -51.26 24.16 27.36
CA GLU A 630 -51.09 23.06 26.40
C GLU A 630 -50.47 23.57 25.11
N LYS A 631 -50.80 24.76 24.64
CA LYS A 631 -50.20 25.41 23.48
C LYS A 631 -48.73 25.77 23.78
N GLU A 632 -48.46 26.42 24.90
CA GLU A 632 -47.07 26.73 25.33
C GLU A 632 -46.23 25.46 25.44
N LYS A 633 -46.78 24.38 25.98
CA LYS A 633 -46.12 23.07 26.07
C LYS A 633 -45.80 22.50 24.67
N SER A 634 -46.73 22.60 23.72
CA SER A 634 -46.56 22.14 22.35
C SER A 634 -45.43 22.92 21.63
N ASP A 635 -45.41 24.22 21.78
CA ASP A 635 -44.39 25.09 21.17
C ASP A 635 -43.01 24.81 21.75
N LEU A 636 -42.88 24.56 23.05
CA LEU A 636 -41.64 24.17 23.70
C LEU A 636 -41.19 22.73 23.30
N GLN A 637 -42.12 21.82 23.07
CA GLN A 637 -41.78 20.48 22.59
C GLN A 637 -41.22 20.51 21.16
N ALA A 638 -41.79 21.33 20.29
CA ALA A 638 -41.27 21.54 18.96
C ALA A 638 -39.82 22.11 18.98
N LYS A 639 -39.62 23.15 19.80
CA LYS A 639 -38.29 23.75 19.99
C LYS A 639 -37.25 22.79 20.61
N LEU A 640 -37.68 21.90 21.48
CA LEU A 640 -36.85 20.83 22.04
C LEU A 640 -36.43 19.84 20.96
N GLY A 641 -37.35 19.45 20.06
CA GLY A 641 -37.08 18.58 18.95
C GLY A 641 -36.03 19.17 17.96
N GLU A 642 -36.18 20.47 17.66
CA GLU A 642 -35.21 21.17 16.80
C GLU A 642 -33.80 21.16 17.41
N LEU A 643 -33.70 21.50 18.72
CA LEU A 643 -32.38 21.49 19.40
C LEU A 643 -31.77 20.09 19.55
N GLN A 644 -32.59 19.04 19.68
CA GLN A 644 -32.10 17.66 19.71
C GLN A 644 -31.56 17.23 18.36
N THR A 645 -32.21 17.67 17.26
CA THR A 645 -31.72 17.41 15.89
C THR A 645 -30.39 18.14 15.65
N GLU A 646 -30.30 19.40 16.00
CA GLU A 646 -29.09 20.18 15.91
C GLU A 646 -27.91 19.56 16.70
N LYS A 647 -28.21 19.05 17.91
CA LYS A 647 -27.25 18.32 18.72
C LYS A 647 -26.75 17.04 18.04
N ALA A 648 -27.65 16.29 17.39
CA ALA A 648 -27.28 15.05 16.69
C ALA A 648 -26.39 15.34 15.46
N ASP A 649 -26.69 16.42 14.72
CA ASP A 649 -25.88 16.82 13.58
C ASP A 649 -24.46 17.28 14.00
N ILE A 650 -24.36 18.01 15.10
CA ILE A 650 -23.05 18.40 15.64
C ILE A 650 -22.29 17.18 16.16
N GLN A 651 -22.96 16.24 16.83
CA GLN A 651 -22.34 15.01 17.28
C GLN A 651 -21.77 14.19 16.11
N LYS A 652 -22.52 14.09 15.00
CA LYS A 652 -22.07 13.42 13.78
C LYS A 652 -20.87 14.12 13.13
N LYS A 653 -20.88 15.47 13.11
CA LYS A 653 -19.72 16.25 12.64
C LYS A 653 -18.50 16.03 13.53
N LEU A 654 -18.67 15.91 14.83
CA LEU A 654 -17.60 15.67 15.80
C LEU A 654 -16.99 14.27 15.60
N GLU A 655 -17.81 13.25 15.35
CA GLU A 655 -17.36 11.88 15.08
C GLU A 655 -16.63 11.74 13.74
N GLN A 656 -16.95 12.60 12.75
CA GLN A 656 -16.23 12.67 11.48
C GLN A 656 -14.89 13.40 11.57
N LEU A 657 -14.65 14.16 12.65
CA LEU A 657 -13.43 14.93 12.89
C LEU A 657 -12.44 14.20 13.83
N GLN A 658 -12.90 13.16 14.52
CA GLN A 658 -12.07 12.21 15.29
C GLN A 658 -11.57 11.06 14.38
#